data_b98194bbe5bc6a367ac868a45af45788
#
_entry.id   b98194bbe5bc6a367ac868a45af45788
#
_cell.length_a   1.000
_cell.length_b   1.000
_cell.length_c   1.000
_cell.angle_alpha   90.00
_cell.angle_beta   90.00
_cell.angle_gamma   90.00
#
_symmetry.space_group_name_H-M   'P 1'
#
loop_
_entity.id
_entity.type
_entity.pdbx_description
1 polymer ?
#
loop_
_entity_poly.entity_id
_entity_poly.type
_entity_poly.pdbx_seq_one_letter_code
_entity_poly.pdbx_strand_id
1 'polypeptide(L)'
;MKTLKNWTLDTQSANHLELLVDSQHRLCLYVLEENLFRVLIKRKGELALDRTWSIAPEKDVPWEGRRRDDISGFSCPAWTLTQQDDTLTVATEQLRVTVHQPLWLEWHYRNDAGEWQPLVNDRPTSAYLLNAHGDGVAHYLSRRKDERFYGLGEKAGDLQRNGKRYEMRNLDAMGYNAASTDPLYKHIPFTLTRRDDVSYGLFYDNLSSCWLDLGNEIDNYHTAYRRWQAEAGDIDYYLFTGRRVLDVTKAFVRLTGKTLFGPKWSLGYSGSTMHYTDAPDAQNQLMNFIRLCEEHAIPCDSFQLSSGYTSINDKRYVFNWNYDKVPQPKVMSQAFHDAGMKLAANIKPCLLQDHPRYSEVAERGLFIRDSETDAPERSSFWDDEGSHLDFTNPQTVQWWQNGVTTQLLEMGIDSTWNDNNEYEVWDGEARCFGFGQEIAIKHIRPVMPLLMMRASLEAQQRFAPEKRPYLISRSGCAGMQRYVQTWSGDNRTNWDTLRYNIRMGLGMSLSGLFNVGHDVGGFSGDKPDAELFVRWVQNGVMHPRFTIHSWNDDHTVNEPWMYPGVTPAIRGAIELRYRLLPYLYTLLWQAHADDEPMLRPTFLDHEHDAQTFKECDDFLLGRDLLVASVVEAGQRERRVWLPDNETGWYDFYTHAWYAGGQSIVLDAPLEKLPLLVRAGAGLPLSERITHVSAEKDTTRELKLFPVKGVGTTTGLLFEDDGESWGYLNGNALWVEWEMVCDGASINLKVNVRGDYCPAWKALKVSLPAGEKRTLRVNGIERSEWVL
;
A
#
# COMPACT_ATOMS: atom_id res chain seq x y z
N MET A 1 30.72 -10.50 -13.53
CA MET A 1 30.34 -11.25 -12.31
C MET A 1 30.84 -12.68 -12.42
N LYS A 2 31.16 -13.31 -11.27
CA LYS A 2 31.52 -14.74 -11.20
C LYS A 2 30.32 -15.56 -10.81
N THR A 3 30.11 -16.67 -11.52
CA THR A 3 29.07 -17.66 -11.24
C THR A 3 29.51 -18.57 -10.09
N LEU A 4 28.64 -18.82 -9.13
CA LEU A 4 28.79 -19.82 -8.09
C LEU A 4 28.52 -21.22 -8.69
N LYS A 5 29.39 -22.21 -8.40
CA LYS A 5 29.33 -23.51 -9.11
C LYS A 5 29.31 -24.73 -8.22
N ASN A 6 30.36 -24.92 -7.44
CA ASN A 6 30.59 -26.19 -6.72
C ASN A 6 30.14 -26.07 -5.27
N TRP A 7 29.43 -27.08 -4.78
CA TRP A 7 28.99 -27.07 -3.40
C TRP A 7 29.18 -28.43 -2.72
N THR A 8 29.29 -28.38 -1.42
CA THR A 8 29.27 -29.56 -0.54
C THR A 8 28.37 -29.27 0.63
N LEU A 9 27.65 -30.29 1.13
CA LEU A 9 26.91 -30.14 2.37
C LEU A 9 27.88 -29.99 3.55
N ASP A 10 27.75 -28.91 4.30
CA ASP A 10 28.61 -28.59 5.43
C ASP A 10 27.93 -28.88 6.77
N THR A 11 26.76 -28.26 7.01
CA THR A 11 26.02 -28.41 8.25
C THR A 11 24.53 -28.60 8.01
N GLN A 12 23.88 -29.28 8.95
CA GLN A 12 22.44 -29.43 9.01
C GLN A 12 21.96 -29.17 10.44
N SER A 13 20.91 -28.37 10.57
CA SER A 13 20.21 -28.12 11.84
C SER A 13 18.74 -28.52 11.74
N ALA A 14 17.96 -28.27 12.78
CA ALA A 14 16.54 -28.55 12.80
C ALA A 14 15.76 -27.72 11.73
N ASN A 15 16.24 -26.52 11.40
CA ASN A 15 15.48 -25.54 10.61
C ASN A 15 16.15 -25.14 9.30
N HIS A 16 17.43 -25.47 9.09
CA HIS A 16 18.16 -25.11 7.89
C HIS A 16 19.35 -26.04 7.64
N LEU A 17 19.86 -25.95 6.43
CA LEU A 17 21.15 -26.53 6.07
C LEU A 17 22.06 -25.47 5.47
N GLU A 18 23.37 -25.72 5.57
CA GLU A 18 24.37 -24.87 4.93
C GLU A 18 25.23 -25.66 3.95
N LEU A 19 25.40 -25.10 2.78
CA LEU A 19 26.30 -25.61 1.75
C LEU A 19 27.54 -24.72 1.70
N LEU A 20 28.71 -25.33 1.67
CA LEU A 20 29.96 -24.65 1.34
C LEU A 20 30.05 -24.55 -0.18
N VAL A 21 30.08 -23.32 -0.71
CA VAL A 21 30.06 -23.05 -2.15
C VAL A 21 31.43 -22.49 -2.58
N ASP A 22 31.99 -23.07 -3.64
CA ASP A 22 33.32 -22.70 -4.17
C ASP A 22 34.40 -22.57 -3.09
N SER A 23 34.32 -23.43 -2.08
CA SER A 23 35.25 -23.52 -0.94
C SER A 23 35.37 -22.25 -0.08
N GLN A 24 34.49 -21.27 -0.25
CA GLN A 24 34.56 -20.00 0.50
C GLN A 24 33.24 -19.34 0.83
N HIS A 25 32.19 -19.56 0.05
CA HIS A 25 30.87 -18.97 0.28
C HIS A 25 29.95 -19.93 1.03
N ARG A 26 28.86 -19.41 1.62
CA ARG A 26 27.85 -20.21 2.28
C ARG A 26 26.50 -19.97 1.61
N LEU A 27 25.79 -21.04 1.26
CA LEU A 27 24.40 -21.00 0.91
C LEU A 27 23.62 -21.64 2.04
N CYS A 28 22.74 -20.86 2.67
CA CYS A 28 21.85 -21.30 3.73
C CYS A 28 20.46 -21.49 3.17
N LEU A 29 19.89 -22.68 3.34
CA LEU A 29 18.52 -23.00 2.95
C LEU A 29 17.68 -23.21 4.22
N TYR A 30 16.74 -22.31 4.48
CA TYR A 30 15.83 -22.36 5.62
C TYR A 30 14.48 -22.91 5.22
N VAL A 31 13.95 -23.83 6.02
CA VAL A 31 12.56 -24.29 5.95
C VAL A 31 11.78 -23.55 7.03
N LEU A 32 11.00 -22.54 6.64
CA LEU A 32 10.31 -21.65 7.57
C LEU A 32 8.86 -22.05 7.79
N GLU A 33 8.15 -22.41 6.73
CA GLU A 33 6.78 -22.89 6.76
C GLU A 33 6.62 -24.07 5.80
N GLU A 34 5.50 -24.76 5.83
CA GLU A 34 5.22 -25.84 4.87
C GLU A 34 5.38 -25.40 3.42
N ASN A 35 5.04 -24.16 3.12
CA ASN A 35 5.05 -23.57 1.78
C ASN A 35 5.96 -22.34 1.65
N LEU A 36 6.85 -22.12 2.62
CA LEU A 36 7.76 -20.96 2.64
C LEU A 36 9.17 -21.40 2.96
N PHE A 37 10.09 -21.23 1.99
CA PHE A 37 11.52 -21.46 2.16
C PHE A 37 12.29 -20.16 1.90
N ARG A 38 13.49 -20.10 2.48
CA ARG A 38 14.41 -18.96 2.32
C ARG A 38 15.78 -19.44 1.86
N VAL A 39 16.34 -18.74 0.90
CA VAL A 39 17.71 -18.96 0.42
C VAL A 39 18.55 -17.73 0.71
N LEU A 40 19.62 -17.89 1.47
CA LEU A 40 20.55 -16.84 1.85
C LEU A 40 21.96 -17.22 1.46
N ILE A 41 22.63 -16.39 0.66
CA ILE A 41 24.02 -16.59 0.26
C ILE A 41 24.90 -15.58 1.00
N LYS A 42 25.83 -16.10 1.82
CA LYS A 42 26.84 -15.33 2.55
C LYS A 42 28.14 -15.36 1.76
N ARG A 43 28.54 -14.20 1.26
CA ARG A 43 29.78 -14.06 0.52
C ARG A 43 30.97 -14.24 1.47
N LYS A 44 31.84 -15.20 1.19
CA LYS A 44 32.96 -15.60 2.06
C LYS A 44 32.52 -15.94 3.50
N GLY A 45 31.27 -16.41 3.66
CA GLY A 45 30.71 -16.77 4.96
C GLY A 45 30.19 -15.61 5.80
N GLU A 46 30.22 -14.37 5.28
CA GLU A 46 29.81 -13.17 5.97
C GLU A 46 28.61 -12.51 5.29
N LEU A 47 27.79 -11.81 6.07
CA LEU A 47 26.68 -10.99 5.56
C LEU A 47 27.14 -9.57 5.30
N ALA A 48 26.70 -8.97 4.18
CA ALA A 48 26.90 -7.55 3.93
C ALA A 48 26.04 -6.69 4.88
N LEU A 49 24.88 -7.20 5.28
CA LEU A 49 24.01 -6.59 6.28
C LEU A 49 23.38 -7.70 7.12
N ASP A 50 23.64 -7.71 8.42
CA ASP A 50 23.25 -8.78 9.36
C ASP A 50 21.81 -8.66 9.91
N ARG A 51 21.05 -7.66 9.43
CA ARG A 51 19.72 -7.33 9.94
C ARG A 51 18.75 -6.98 8.82
N THR A 52 17.47 -7.04 9.14
CA THR A 52 16.37 -6.67 8.23
C THR A 52 15.27 -5.90 8.97
N TRP A 53 14.61 -5.00 8.28
CA TRP A 53 13.42 -4.26 8.76
C TRP A 53 12.15 -4.68 8.04
N SER A 54 12.27 -5.54 7.04
CA SER A 54 11.13 -5.97 6.20
C SER A 54 10.46 -7.25 6.69
N ILE A 55 11.14 -8.07 7.46
CA ILE A 55 10.61 -9.37 7.93
C ILE A 55 10.03 -9.23 9.32
N ALA A 56 8.70 -9.30 9.41
CA ALA A 56 7.94 -9.06 10.65
C ALA A 56 6.73 -10.02 10.75
N PRO A 57 6.94 -11.34 10.91
CA PRO A 57 5.87 -12.33 10.80
C PRO A 57 4.84 -12.31 11.94
N GLU A 58 5.17 -11.79 13.12
CA GLU A 58 4.25 -11.74 14.27
C GLU A 58 4.09 -10.35 14.86
N LYS A 59 5.14 -9.61 14.92
CA LYS A 59 5.20 -8.28 15.55
C LYS A 59 6.17 -7.38 14.78
N ASP A 60 6.16 -6.12 15.14
CA ASP A 60 7.12 -5.18 14.62
C ASP A 60 8.57 -5.59 14.92
N VAL A 61 9.49 -5.07 14.15
CA VAL A 61 10.92 -5.32 14.32
C VAL A 61 11.51 -4.36 15.36
N PRO A 62 12.65 -4.70 15.99
CA PRO A 62 13.43 -3.74 16.78
C PRO A 62 13.84 -2.53 15.92
N TRP A 63 14.11 -1.38 16.58
CA TRP A 63 14.61 -0.19 15.89
C TRP A 63 15.88 -0.47 15.08
N GLU A 64 16.81 -1.22 15.67
CA GLU A 64 18.06 -1.64 15.03
C GLU A 64 17.89 -2.71 13.95
N GLY A 65 16.67 -3.15 13.71
CA GLY A 65 16.35 -4.23 12.79
C GLY A 65 16.34 -5.61 13.45
N ARG A 66 15.70 -6.56 12.80
CA ARG A 66 15.66 -7.97 13.15
C ARG A 66 16.93 -8.65 12.65
N ARG A 67 17.56 -9.47 13.46
CA ARG A 67 18.72 -10.27 13.02
C ARG A 67 18.31 -11.21 11.88
N ARG A 68 19.19 -11.36 10.88
CA ARG A 68 18.91 -12.25 9.74
C ARG A 68 18.91 -13.74 10.10
N ASP A 69 19.50 -14.12 11.22
CA ASP A 69 19.44 -15.50 11.73
C ASP A 69 18.23 -15.77 12.64
N ASP A 70 17.44 -14.76 12.94
CA ASP A 70 16.22 -14.90 13.75
C ASP A 70 15.10 -15.53 12.90
N ILE A 71 14.63 -16.69 13.34
CA ILE A 71 13.52 -17.44 12.70
C ILE A 71 12.27 -17.49 13.58
N SER A 72 12.21 -16.70 14.65
CA SER A 72 11.01 -16.60 15.49
C SER A 72 9.82 -16.10 14.68
N GLY A 73 8.63 -16.57 15.03
CA GLY A 73 7.39 -16.24 14.32
C GLY A 73 7.08 -17.15 13.12
N PHE A 74 7.97 -18.07 12.77
CA PHE A 74 7.71 -19.11 11.79
C PHE A 74 7.45 -20.45 12.45
N SER A 75 6.65 -21.30 11.81
CA SER A 75 6.27 -22.62 12.38
C SER A 75 7.41 -23.63 12.37
N CYS A 76 8.37 -23.46 11.46
CA CYS A 76 9.51 -24.35 11.27
C CYS A 76 9.12 -25.84 11.26
N PRO A 77 8.33 -26.30 10.27
CA PRO A 77 7.81 -27.66 10.21
C PRO A 77 8.93 -28.69 10.02
N ALA A 78 8.60 -29.96 10.27
CA ALA A 78 9.48 -31.07 9.94
C ALA A 78 9.72 -31.13 8.43
N TRP A 79 10.92 -31.52 8.03
CA TRP A 79 11.33 -31.64 6.65
C TRP A 79 12.25 -32.84 6.43
N THR A 80 12.36 -33.29 5.20
CA THR A 80 13.21 -34.40 4.81
C THR A 80 14.41 -33.93 3.99
N LEU A 81 15.53 -34.63 4.15
CA LEU A 81 16.73 -34.43 3.35
C LEU A 81 17.07 -35.72 2.62
N THR A 82 17.25 -35.63 1.32
CA THR A 82 17.72 -36.75 0.48
C THR A 82 18.91 -36.29 -0.34
N GLN A 83 20.00 -37.01 -0.29
CA GLN A 83 21.17 -36.75 -1.09
C GLN A 83 21.40 -37.92 -2.07
N GLN A 84 21.58 -37.65 -3.33
CA GLN A 84 21.85 -38.59 -4.41
C GLN A 84 22.86 -38.01 -5.37
N ASP A 85 24.02 -38.65 -5.53
CA ASP A 85 25.09 -38.24 -6.44
C ASP A 85 25.34 -36.70 -6.39
N ASP A 86 24.93 -36.00 -7.46
CA ASP A 86 25.13 -34.56 -7.64
C ASP A 86 23.92 -33.72 -7.22
N THR A 87 22.98 -34.27 -6.46
CA THR A 87 21.78 -33.54 -6.03
C THR A 87 21.53 -33.67 -4.52
N LEU A 88 20.88 -32.66 -3.99
CA LEU A 88 20.40 -32.63 -2.61
C LEU A 88 18.99 -32.09 -2.61
N THR A 89 18.05 -32.84 -2.03
CA THR A 89 16.62 -32.49 -2.02
C THR A 89 16.12 -32.26 -0.60
N VAL A 90 15.46 -31.13 -0.38
CA VAL A 90 14.79 -30.73 0.87
C VAL A 90 13.30 -30.61 0.60
N ALA A 91 12.47 -31.26 1.41
CA ALA A 91 11.03 -31.27 1.20
C ALA A 91 10.25 -31.18 2.51
N THR A 92 9.19 -30.39 2.52
CA THR A 92 8.06 -30.45 3.45
C THR A 92 6.91 -31.22 2.78
N GLU A 93 5.73 -31.17 3.38
CA GLU A 93 4.53 -31.76 2.76
C GLU A 93 4.05 -30.96 1.54
N GLN A 94 4.37 -29.68 1.40
CA GLN A 94 3.85 -28.80 0.35
C GLN A 94 4.89 -28.31 -0.66
N LEU A 95 6.15 -28.14 -0.25
CA LEU A 95 7.19 -27.51 -1.06
C LEU A 95 8.46 -28.34 -1.02
N ARG A 96 9.11 -28.47 -2.19
CA ARG A 96 10.34 -29.22 -2.35
C ARG A 96 11.34 -28.44 -3.22
N VAL A 97 12.58 -28.42 -2.77
CA VAL A 97 13.69 -27.86 -3.54
C VAL A 97 14.79 -28.90 -3.73
N THR A 98 15.30 -28.97 -4.95
CA THR A 98 16.47 -29.80 -5.31
C THR A 98 17.63 -28.90 -5.70
N VAL A 99 18.76 -29.06 -5.03
CA VAL A 99 20.01 -28.34 -5.33
C VAL A 99 20.85 -29.24 -6.24
N HIS A 100 21.23 -28.68 -7.40
CA HIS A 100 22.00 -29.39 -8.42
C HIS A 100 23.48 -28.98 -8.45
N GLN A 101 24.33 -29.85 -9.01
CA GLN A 101 25.69 -29.55 -9.41
C GLN A 101 25.74 -29.35 -10.94
N PRO A 102 26.36 -28.25 -11.48
CA PRO A 102 26.77 -27.04 -10.74
C PRO A 102 25.56 -26.34 -10.12
N LEU A 103 25.78 -25.40 -9.22
CA LEU A 103 24.75 -24.80 -8.37
C LEU A 103 23.60 -24.16 -9.15
N TRP A 104 22.44 -24.73 -9.05
CA TRP A 104 21.13 -24.16 -9.39
C TRP A 104 20.04 -24.91 -8.63
N LEU A 105 18.92 -24.26 -8.32
CA LEU A 105 17.83 -24.79 -7.54
C LEU A 105 16.60 -25.04 -8.41
N GLU A 106 15.95 -26.16 -8.16
CA GLU A 106 14.71 -26.58 -8.84
C GLU A 106 13.62 -26.77 -7.81
N TRP A 107 12.49 -26.09 -7.99
CA TRP A 107 11.39 -26.06 -7.04
C TRP A 107 10.18 -26.81 -7.56
N HIS A 108 9.54 -27.56 -6.64
CA HIS A 108 8.30 -28.28 -6.90
C HIS A 108 7.30 -27.98 -5.78
N TYR A 109 6.02 -27.96 -6.12
CA TYR A 109 4.93 -27.87 -5.18
C TYR A 109 4.09 -29.16 -5.23
N ARG A 110 3.35 -29.47 -4.15
CA ARG A 110 2.45 -30.61 -4.14
C ARG A 110 1.05 -30.13 -4.50
N ASN A 111 0.46 -30.72 -5.56
CA ASN A 111 -0.88 -30.40 -6.00
C ASN A 111 -1.96 -31.07 -5.09
N ASP A 112 -3.23 -30.81 -5.38
CA ASP A 112 -4.35 -31.36 -4.61
C ASP A 112 -4.47 -32.89 -4.68
N ALA A 113 -3.92 -33.51 -5.73
CA ALA A 113 -3.85 -34.95 -5.85
C ALA A 113 -2.68 -35.58 -5.04
N GLY A 114 -1.88 -34.74 -4.37
CA GLY A 114 -0.71 -35.18 -3.62
C GLY A 114 0.53 -35.45 -4.47
N GLU A 115 0.54 -34.98 -5.71
CA GLU A 115 1.64 -35.20 -6.66
C GLU A 115 2.57 -33.98 -6.71
N TRP A 116 3.87 -34.25 -6.83
CA TRP A 116 4.85 -33.18 -7.05
C TRP A 116 4.79 -32.64 -8.47
N GLN A 117 4.63 -31.34 -8.62
CA GLN A 117 4.57 -30.62 -9.87
C GLN A 117 5.67 -29.57 -9.95
N PRO A 118 6.24 -29.29 -11.15
CA PRO A 118 7.22 -28.24 -11.32
C PRO A 118 6.65 -26.87 -10.94
N LEU A 119 7.39 -26.10 -10.16
CA LEU A 119 7.02 -24.73 -9.78
C LEU A 119 7.82 -23.72 -10.58
N VAL A 120 9.07 -23.57 -10.27
CA VAL A 120 10.05 -22.67 -10.88
C VAL A 120 11.43 -23.29 -10.70
N ASN A 121 12.35 -22.96 -11.58
CA ASN A 121 13.75 -23.32 -11.40
C ASN A 121 14.66 -22.15 -11.72
N ASP A 122 15.83 -22.17 -11.09
CA ASP A 122 16.92 -21.28 -11.48
C ASP A 122 17.33 -21.54 -12.94
N ARG A 123 17.95 -20.57 -13.56
CA ARG A 123 18.61 -20.83 -14.85
C ARG A 123 19.74 -21.85 -14.61
N PRO A 124 19.76 -22.99 -15.30
CA PRO A 124 20.71 -24.07 -15.01
C PRO A 124 22.18 -23.66 -15.21
N THR A 125 22.40 -22.64 -16.01
CA THR A 125 23.73 -22.06 -16.23
C THR A 125 23.80 -20.65 -15.63
N SER A 126 24.78 -20.40 -14.77
CA SER A 126 24.97 -19.08 -14.14
C SER A 126 23.73 -18.57 -13.37
N ALA A 127 23.27 -19.35 -12.39
CA ALA A 127 22.11 -18.99 -11.57
C ALA A 127 22.42 -17.86 -10.57
N TYR A 128 23.49 -18.02 -9.81
CA TYR A 128 23.93 -17.07 -8.77
C TYR A 128 25.28 -16.47 -9.11
N LEU A 129 25.35 -15.14 -9.12
CA LEU A 129 26.56 -14.42 -9.52
C LEU A 129 26.95 -13.38 -8.47
N LEU A 130 28.24 -13.32 -8.20
CA LEU A 130 28.85 -12.28 -7.35
C LEU A 130 29.80 -11.45 -8.21
N ASN A 131 29.83 -10.12 -7.99
CA ASN A 131 30.80 -9.26 -8.64
C ASN A 131 32.21 -9.58 -8.11
N ALA A 132 33.20 -9.76 -9.01
CA ALA A 132 34.54 -10.12 -8.62
C ALA A 132 35.29 -9.00 -7.86
N HIS A 133 35.02 -7.76 -8.22
CA HIS A 133 35.73 -6.57 -7.74
C HIS A 133 34.83 -5.51 -7.10
N GLY A 134 33.58 -5.83 -6.81
CA GLY A 134 32.58 -4.94 -6.21
C GLY A 134 31.55 -5.71 -5.43
N ASP A 135 30.55 -5.01 -5.00
CA ASP A 135 29.53 -5.52 -4.08
C ASP A 135 28.29 -6.11 -4.78
N GLY A 136 28.20 -5.95 -6.11
CA GLY A 136 27.02 -6.36 -6.88
C GLY A 136 26.75 -7.86 -6.84
N VAL A 137 25.47 -8.20 -6.84
CA VAL A 137 24.96 -9.58 -6.81
C VAL A 137 23.86 -9.76 -7.83
N ALA A 138 23.65 -10.99 -8.32
CA ALA A 138 22.59 -11.30 -9.27
C ALA A 138 22.07 -12.73 -9.12
N HIS A 139 20.80 -12.91 -9.40
CA HIS A 139 20.11 -14.20 -9.43
C HIS A 139 19.29 -14.31 -10.71
N TYR A 140 19.45 -15.43 -11.44
CA TYR A 140 18.75 -15.73 -12.68
C TYR A 140 17.84 -16.94 -12.52
N LEU A 141 16.61 -16.80 -12.94
CA LEU A 141 15.63 -17.90 -12.98
C LEU A 141 15.20 -18.13 -14.42
N SER A 142 14.83 -19.36 -14.72
CA SER A 142 14.16 -19.69 -15.98
C SER A 142 12.76 -19.08 -16.00
N ARG A 143 12.31 -18.67 -17.18
CA ARG A 143 11.00 -18.06 -17.39
C ARG A 143 10.16 -18.95 -18.32
N ARG A 144 8.95 -19.27 -17.86
CA ARG A 144 7.98 -20.07 -18.62
C ARG A 144 7.04 -19.14 -19.39
N LYS A 145 6.47 -19.66 -20.49
CA LYS A 145 5.52 -18.90 -21.32
C LYS A 145 4.14 -18.72 -20.67
N ASP A 146 3.78 -19.63 -19.76
CA ASP A 146 2.49 -19.66 -19.07
C ASP A 146 2.47 -18.83 -17.77
N GLU A 147 3.55 -18.12 -17.44
CA GLU A 147 3.65 -17.28 -16.26
C GLU A 147 3.16 -15.87 -16.51
N ARG A 148 2.41 -15.34 -15.56
CA ARG A 148 2.04 -13.92 -15.46
C ARG A 148 2.69 -13.33 -14.22
N PHE A 149 3.41 -12.24 -14.39
CA PHE A 149 4.12 -11.55 -13.31
C PHE A 149 3.37 -10.31 -12.84
N TYR A 150 3.19 -10.19 -11.55
CA TYR A 150 2.60 -9.05 -10.87
C TYR A 150 3.49 -8.61 -9.70
N GLY A 151 3.05 -7.60 -8.95
CA GLY A 151 3.78 -7.14 -7.78
C GLY A 151 4.68 -5.95 -8.07
N LEU A 152 5.86 -5.91 -7.45
CA LEU A 152 6.84 -4.85 -7.50
C LEU A 152 6.38 -3.51 -6.89
N GLY A 153 5.29 -3.51 -6.14
CA GLY A 153 4.77 -2.31 -5.48
C GLY A 153 4.32 -1.24 -6.47
N GLU A 154 4.82 -0.02 -6.29
CA GLU A 154 4.48 1.15 -7.09
C GLU A 154 5.28 1.18 -8.39
N LYS A 155 4.63 0.87 -9.49
CA LYS A 155 5.22 0.87 -10.82
C LYS A 155 4.27 1.44 -11.87
N ALA A 156 4.82 2.17 -12.82
CA ALA A 156 4.08 2.68 -13.97
C ALA A 156 3.73 1.57 -14.96
N GLY A 157 2.72 1.82 -15.79
CA GLY A 157 2.32 0.94 -16.89
C GLY A 157 1.28 -0.09 -16.50
N ASP A 158 1.27 -1.17 -17.24
CA ASP A 158 0.30 -2.25 -17.06
C ASP A 158 0.43 -2.96 -15.72
N LEU A 159 -0.64 -3.54 -15.25
CA LEU A 159 -0.66 -4.34 -14.03
C LEU A 159 0.22 -5.60 -14.16
N GLN A 160 0.17 -6.28 -15.30
CA GLN A 160 1.04 -7.40 -15.63
C GLN A 160 2.43 -6.90 -16.02
N ARG A 161 3.47 -7.46 -15.43
CA ARG A 161 4.86 -7.01 -15.52
C ARG A 161 5.70 -7.71 -16.58
N ASN A 162 5.16 -8.67 -17.29
CA ASN A 162 5.89 -9.48 -18.28
C ASN A 162 6.58 -8.64 -19.36
N GLY A 163 7.79 -9.06 -19.75
CA GLY A 163 8.54 -8.47 -20.86
C GLY A 163 9.18 -7.12 -20.56
N LYS A 164 9.17 -6.67 -19.31
CA LYS A 164 9.72 -5.38 -18.91
C LYS A 164 10.82 -5.53 -17.86
N ARG A 165 11.62 -4.47 -17.73
CA ARG A 165 12.64 -4.30 -16.70
C ARG A 165 12.25 -3.14 -15.81
N TYR A 166 12.39 -3.32 -14.50
CA TYR A 166 12.06 -2.32 -13.49
C TYR A 166 13.23 -2.07 -12.56
N GLU A 167 13.41 -0.81 -12.17
CA GLU A 167 14.41 -0.39 -11.21
C GLU A 167 13.77 -0.11 -9.85
N MET A 168 14.32 -0.66 -8.79
CA MET A 168 14.00 -0.32 -7.40
C MET A 168 15.05 0.66 -6.87
N ARG A 169 14.69 1.92 -6.92
CA ARG A 169 15.53 3.02 -6.46
C ARG A 169 14.63 4.17 -6.06
N ASN A 170 14.51 4.45 -4.77
CA ASN A 170 13.67 5.52 -4.30
C ASN A 170 14.13 6.86 -4.89
N LEU A 171 13.23 7.49 -5.63
CA LEU A 171 13.53 8.69 -6.41
C LEU A 171 12.30 9.60 -6.41
N ASP A 172 12.51 10.92 -6.28
CA ASP A 172 11.45 11.91 -6.47
C ASP A 172 11.18 12.09 -7.97
N ALA A 173 10.21 11.36 -8.44
CA ALA A 173 9.80 11.34 -9.85
C ALA A 173 8.71 12.37 -10.14
N MET A 174 8.88 13.62 -9.71
CA MET A 174 7.89 14.68 -9.87
C MET A 174 7.41 14.83 -11.32
N GLY A 175 6.09 14.79 -11.50
CA GLY A 175 5.48 14.87 -12.82
C GLY A 175 5.63 13.61 -13.66
N TYR A 176 5.77 12.44 -13.02
CA TYR A 176 5.99 11.18 -13.69
C TYR A 176 4.88 10.87 -14.74
N ASN A 177 5.30 10.20 -15.81
CA ASN A 177 4.38 9.58 -16.75
C ASN A 177 3.93 8.23 -16.19
N ALA A 178 2.66 8.11 -15.81
CA ALA A 178 2.12 6.92 -15.16
C ALA A 178 2.12 5.67 -16.06
N ALA A 179 2.32 5.81 -17.36
CA ALA A 179 2.43 4.69 -18.29
C ALA A 179 3.85 4.10 -18.38
N SER A 180 4.91 4.86 -18.03
CA SER A 180 6.27 4.44 -18.40
C SER A 180 7.41 4.86 -17.46
N THR A 181 7.22 5.84 -16.59
CA THR A 181 8.32 6.34 -15.75
C THR A 181 8.80 5.30 -14.75
N ASP A 182 10.10 5.06 -14.71
CA ASP A 182 10.77 4.17 -13.77
C ASP A 182 12.20 4.66 -13.53
N PRO A 183 12.73 4.65 -12.30
CA PRO A 183 12.08 4.25 -11.05
C PRO A 183 11.10 5.28 -10.49
N LEU A 184 10.38 4.90 -9.41
CA LEU A 184 9.47 5.75 -8.65
C LEU A 184 9.91 5.84 -7.18
N TYR A 185 8.95 5.96 -6.26
CA TYR A 185 9.23 6.38 -4.87
C TYR A 185 9.50 5.25 -3.87
N LYS A 186 9.23 3.97 -4.23
CA LYS A 186 9.21 2.85 -3.28
C LYS A 186 10.09 1.69 -3.70
N HIS A 187 10.59 0.95 -2.70
CA HIS A 187 11.47 -0.20 -2.87
C HIS A 187 10.77 -1.48 -2.38
N ILE A 188 10.16 -2.23 -3.29
CA ILE A 188 9.47 -3.48 -2.98
C ILE A 188 9.84 -4.54 -4.02
N PRO A 189 11.00 -5.22 -3.88
CA PRO A 189 11.45 -6.24 -4.83
C PRO A 189 10.75 -7.58 -4.61
N PHE A 190 9.44 -7.56 -4.77
CA PHE A 190 8.52 -8.68 -4.62
C PHE A 190 7.81 -8.95 -5.93
N THR A 191 8.00 -10.14 -6.51
CA THR A 191 7.24 -10.62 -7.65
C THR A 191 6.22 -11.65 -7.21
N LEU A 192 5.01 -11.50 -7.72
CA LEU A 192 3.94 -12.47 -7.61
C LEU A 192 3.74 -13.09 -8.97
N THR A 193 3.92 -14.40 -9.07
CA THR A 193 3.78 -15.15 -10.32
C THR A 193 2.55 -16.02 -10.27
N ARG A 194 1.71 -15.88 -11.29
CA ARG A 194 0.49 -16.69 -11.46
C ARG A 194 0.64 -17.64 -12.66
N ARG A 195 0.34 -18.89 -12.44
CA ARG A 195 0.05 -19.90 -13.45
C ARG A 195 -1.35 -20.43 -13.25
N ASP A 196 -1.87 -21.22 -14.19
CA ASP A 196 -3.24 -21.74 -14.07
C ASP A 196 -3.42 -22.71 -12.89
N ASP A 197 -2.35 -23.38 -12.51
CA ASP A 197 -2.33 -24.43 -11.48
C ASP A 197 -1.83 -23.97 -10.10
N VAL A 198 -1.05 -22.90 -10.05
CA VAL A 198 -0.39 -22.44 -8.83
C VAL A 198 0.02 -20.98 -8.92
N SER A 199 0.07 -20.29 -7.79
CA SER A 199 0.71 -18.99 -7.66
C SER A 199 1.86 -19.06 -6.67
N TYR A 200 2.88 -18.22 -6.85
CA TYR A 200 3.99 -18.14 -5.90
C TYR A 200 4.53 -16.72 -5.81
N GLY A 201 5.07 -16.42 -4.64
CA GLY A 201 5.78 -15.18 -4.37
C GLY A 201 7.28 -15.39 -4.30
N LEU A 202 8.02 -14.40 -4.74
CA LEU A 202 9.47 -14.33 -4.63
C LEU A 202 9.85 -12.94 -4.15
N PHE A 203 10.37 -12.86 -2.94
CA PHE A 203 10.76 -11.60 -2.31
C PHE A 203 12.25 -11.58 -2.02
N TYR A 204 12.95 -10.57 -2.55
CA TYR A 204 14.36 -10.34 -2.26
C TYR A 204 14.50 -9.35 -1.11
N ASP A 205 14.92 -9.84 0.06
CA ASP A 205 15.17 -9.00 1.24
C ASP A 205 16.56 -8.35 1.14
N ASN A 206 16.68 -7.44 0.19
CA ASN A 206 17.86 -6.65 -0.08
C ASN A 206 17.43 -5.21 -0.33
N LEU A 207 17.96 -4.28 0.45
CA LEU A 207 17.60 -2.86 0.46
C LEU A 207 18.46 -2.00 -0.46
N SER A 208 19.43 -2.59 -1.13
CA SER A 208 20.23 -1.87 -2.13
C SER A 208 19.43 -1.67 -3.42
N SER A 209 19.74 -0.60 -4.14
CA SER A 209 19.13 -0.38 -5.45
C SER A 209 19.29 -1.61 -6.33
N CYS A 210 18.21 -2.02 -6.98
CA CYS A 210 18.18 -3.26 -7.74
C CYS A 210 17.33 -3.15 -9.00
N TRP A 211 17.49 -4.13 -9.87
CA TRP A 211 16.74 -4.27 -11.12
C TRP A 211 16.08 -5.65 -11.16
N LEU A 212 14.84 -5.67 -11.60
CA LEU A 212 14.11 -6.90 -11.90
C LEU A 212 13.75 -6.89 -13.39
N ASP A 213 14.37 -7.81 -14.13
CA ASP A 213 14.09 -8.02 -15.55
C ASP A 213 13.18 -9.24 -15.71
N LEU A 214 11.98 -9.01 -16.19
CA LEU A 214 10.92 -10.03 -16.32
C LEU A 214 10.71 -10.45 -17.79
N GLY A 215 11.80 -10.47 -18.55
CA GLY A 215 11.81 -10.95 -19.94
C GLY A 215 12.09 -9.85 -20.98
N ASN A 216 12.58 -8.70 -20.55
CA ASN A 216 13.05 -7.65 -21.46
C ASN A 216 14.41 -8.02 -22.09
N GLU A 217 15.32 -8.59 -21.30
CA GLU A 217 16.64 -9.03 -21.78
C GLU A 217 16.51 -10.38 -22.49
N ILE A 218 17.12 -10.48 -23.65
CA ILE A 218 17.13 -11.68 -24.52
C ILE A 218 18.58 -11.92 -24.97
N ASP A 219 19.04 -13.17 -24.88
CA ASP A 219 20.30 -13.56 -25.47
C ASP A 219 20.20 -14.90 -26.22
N ASN A 220 21.19 -15.20 -27.05
CA ASN A 220 21.18 -16.41 -27.86
C ASN A 220 21.77 -17.65 -27.16
N TYR A 221 22.31 -17.48 -25.94
CA TYR A 221 23.06 -18.55 -25.26
C TYR A 221 22.26 -19.26 -24.20
N HIS A 222 21.11 -18.67 -23.79
CA HIS A 222 20.28 -19.17 -22.72
C HIS A 222 18.81 -19.29 -23.17
N THR A 223 18.10 -20.24 -22.60
CA THR A 223 16.63 -20.28 -22.70
C THR A 223 16.03 -19.07 -22.00
N ALA A 224 14.75 -18.79 -22.25
CA ALA A 224 14.08 -17.64 -21.64
C ALA A 224 14.30 -17.57 -20.13
N TYR A 225 14.67 -16.41 -19.63
CA TYR A 225 14.98 -16.20 -18.22
C TYR A 225 14.44 -14.87 -17.70
N ARG A 226 14.49 -14.72 -16.40
CA ARG A 226 14.31 -13.46 -15.64
C ARG A 226 15.45 -13.27 -14.68
N ARG A 227 15.66 -12.03 -14.24
CA ARG A 227 16.82 -11.66 -13.43
C ARG A 227 16.44 -10.66 -12.33
N TRP A 228 16.98 -10.88 -11.14
CA TRP A 228 17.15 -9.86 -10.13
C TRP A 228 18.64 -9.55 -10.00
N GLN A 229 19.00 -8.27 -9.93
CA GLN A 229 20.37 -7.81 -9.74
C GLN A 229 20.37 -6.60 -8.82
N ALA A 230 21.24 -6.60 -7.80
CA ALA A 230 21.43 -5.48 -6.88
C ALA A 230 22.85 -4.93 -6.95
N GLU A 231 22.99 -3.64 -6.67
CA GLU A 231 24.30 -2.97 -6.65
C GLU A 231 25.16 -3.42 -5.47
N ALA A 232 24.56 -3.89 -4.38
CA ALA A 232 25.22 -4.36 -3.17
C ALA A 232 24.29 -5.27 -2.36
N GLY A 233 24.76 -5.68 -1.17
CA GLY A 233 23.98 -6.49 -0.25
C GLY A 233 24.08 -7.98 -0.50
N ASP A 234 23.23 -8.74 0.14
CA ASP A 234 23.23 -10.19 0.09
C ASP A 234 22.19 -10.72 -0.91
N ILE A 235 22.40 -11.92 -1.44
CA ILE A 235 21.36 -12.69 -2.10
C ILE A 235 20.56 -13.34 -0.98
N ASP A 236 19.38 -12.82 -0.70
CA ASP A 236 18.48 -13.29 0.36
C ASP A 236 17.05 -13.23 -0.15
N TYR A 237 16.48 -14.39 -0.46
CA TYR A 237 15.13 -14.41 -0.97
C TYR A 237 14.24 -15.43 -0.26
N TYR A 238 12.95 -15.08 -0.21
CA TYR A 238 11.87 -15.90 0.30
C TYR A 238 11.02 -16.37 -0.86
N LEU A 239 10.78 -17.67 -0.96
CA LEU A 239 9.90 -18.27 -1.95
C LEU A 239 8.75 -18.96 -1.24
N PHE A 240 7.53 -18.64 -1.64
CA PHE A 240 6.31 -19.16 -1.01
C PHE A 240 5.20 -19.36 -2.03
N THR A 241 4.35 -20.35 -1.79
CA THR A 241 3.30 -20.76 -2.71
C THR A 241 1.91 -20.47 -2.16
N GLY A 242 0.95 -20.37 -3.07
CA GLY A 242 -0.47 -20.30 -2.79
C GLY A 242 -1.25 -20.89 -3.97
N ARG A 243 -2.48 -21.29 -3.74
CA ARG A 243 -3.35 -21.78 -4.84
C ARG A 243 -3.81 -20.61 -5.71
N ARG A 244 -4.07 -19.49 -5.07
CA ARG A 244 -4.59 -18.27 -5.69
C ARG A 244 -3.60 -17.11 -5.48
N VAL A 245 -3.74 -16.09 -6.33
CA VAL A 245 -3.00 -14.83 -6.18
C VAL A 245 -3.23 -14.21 -4.80
N LEU A 246 -4.47 -14.21 -4.32
CA LEU A 246 -4.81 -13.69 -2.99
C LEU A 246 -4.02 -14.37 -1.86
N ASP A 247 -3.85 -15.69 -1.92
CA ASP A 247 -3.10 -16.43 -0.90
C ASP A 247 -1.64 -15.98 -0.83
N VAL A 248 -1.05 -15.68 -1.98
CA VAL A 248 0.34 -15.19 -2.07
C VAL A 248 0.46 -13.75 -1.54
N THR A 249 -0.48 -12.87 -1.89
CA THR A 249 -0.52 -11.50 -1.33
C THR A 249 -0.66 -11.54 0.19
N LYS A 250 -1.56 -12.36 0.72
CA LYS A 250 -1.72 -12.53 2.17
C LYS A 250 -0.47 -13.10 2.84
N ALA A 251 0.19 -14.06 2.21
CA ALA A 251 1.45 -14.63 2.71
C ALA A 251 2.56 -13.56 2.76
N PHE A 252 2.62 -12.68 1.77
CA PHE A 252 3.57 -11.57 1.76
C PHE A 252 3.31 -10.57 2.88
N VAL A 253 2.06 -10.24 3.15
CA VAL A 253 1.69 -9.35 4.28
C VAL A 253 2.00 -10.01 5.62
N ARG A 254 1.72 -11.31 5.81
CA ARG A 254 2.14 -12.03 7.02
C ARG A 254 3.65 -12.01 7.20
N LEU A 255 4.41 -12.11 6.12
CA LEU A 255 5.87 -12.05 6.14
C LEU A 255 6.40 -10.66 6.51
N THR A 256 5.77 -9.58 6.03
CA THR A 256 6.28 -8.21 6.13
C THR A 256 5.53 -7.32 7.12
N GLY A 257 4.43 -7.78 7.67
CA GLY A 257 3.68 -7.12 8.73
C GLY A 257 2.29 -6.63 8.34
N LYS A 258 1.46 -6.47 9.34
CA LYS A 258 0.05 -6.09 9.19
C LYS A 258 -0.14 -4.64 8.81
N THR A 259 -1.19 -4.38 8.02
CA THR A 259 -1.65 -3.02 7.72
C THR A 259 -2.04 -2.27 8.99
N LEU A 260 -1.57 -1.04 9.13
CA LEU A 260 -1.98 -0.16 10.23
C LEU A 260 -3.49 0.07 10.21
N PHE A 261 -4.14 -0.12 11.35
CA PHE A 261 -5.54 0.24 11.53
C PHE A 261 -5.64 1.69 12.00
N GLY A 262 -5.72 2.61 11.06
CA GLY A 262 -5.83 4.03 11.32
C GLY A 262 -7.23 4.47 11.77
N PRO A 263 -7.41 5.74 12.15
CA PRO A 263 -8.71 6.28 12.53
C PRO A 263 -9.66 6.37 11.32
N LYS A 264 -10.94 6.28 11.58
CA LYS A 264 -11.99 6.32 10.55
C LYS A 264 -11.99 7.62 9.73
N TRP A 265 -11.68 8.74 10.36
CA TRP A 265 -11.60 10.04 9.67
C TRP A 265 -10.56 10.06 8.55
N SER A 266 -9.53 9.22 8.60
CA SER A 266 -8.52 9.10 7.53
C SER A 266 -9.09 8.62 6.19
N LEU A 267 -10.28 8.04 6.20
CA LEU A 267 -11.00 7.60 5.01
C LEU A 267 -11.95 8.68 4.44
N GLY A 268 -12.14 9.79 5.13
CA GLY A 268 -12.90 10.92 4.63
C GLY A 268 -12.16 11.71 3.55
N TYR A 269 -12.81 12.73 3.01
CA TYR A 269 -12.17 13.66 2.09
C TYR A 269 -11.10 14.48 2.80
N SER A 270 -9.95 14.61 2.19
CA SER A 270 -8.86 15.48 2.62
C SER A 270 -8.55 16.54 1.56
N GLY A 271 -8.68 17.82 1.93
CA GLY A 271 -8.24 18.92 1.09
C GLY A 271 -6.74 19.14 1.19
N SER A 272 -6.13 19.65 0.14
CA SER A 272 -4.72 20.06 0.13
C SER A 272 -4.40 20.90 -1.11
N THR A 273 -3.45 21.80 -0.99
CA THR A 273 -2.87 22.56 -2.10
C THR A 273 -1.55 23.19 -1.69
N MET A 274 -0.62 23.30 -2.63
CA MET A 274 0.61 24.08 -2.45
C MET A 274 0.31 25.58 -2.26
N HIS A 275 -0.73 26.05 -2.92
CA HIS A 275 -1.02 27.50 -3.00
C HIS A 275 -1.39 28.14 -1.69
N TYR A 276 -2.19 27.49 -0.85
CA TYR A 276 -2.67 28.10 0.38
C TYR A 276 -1.53 28.35 1.37
N THR A 277 -0.63 27.39 1.51
CA THR A 277 0.53 27.53 2.40
C THR A 277 1.62 28.42 1.85
N ASP A 278 1.69 28.58 0.52
CA ASP A 278 2.62 29.51 -0.13
C ASP A 278 2.11 30.98 -0.12
N ALA A 279 0.83 31.21 0.09
CA ALA A 279 0.23 32.52 0.10
C ALA A 279 0.75 33.40 1.27
N PRO A 280 0.90 34.71 1.08
CA PRO A 280 1.32 35.60 2.16
C PRO A 280 0.36 35.61 3.35
N ASP A 281 -0.92 35.37 3.12
CA ASP A 281 -1.98 35.28 4.13
C ASP A 281 -2.47 33.83 4.33
N ALA A 282 -1.56 32.90 4.36
CA ALA A 282 -1.84 31.46 4.40
C ALA A 282 -2.88 31.08 5.47
N GLN A 283 -2.78 31.61 6.70
CA GLN A 283 -3.75 31.30 7.75
C GLN A 283 -5.18 31.64 7.33
N ASN A 284 -5.39 32.81 6.70
CA ASN A 284 -6.71 33.23 6.25
C ASN A 284 -7.22 32.36 5.09
N GLN A 285 -6.36 32.00 4.14
CA GLN A 285 -6.70 31.12 3.04
C GLN A 285 -7.11 29.73 3.56
N LEU A 286 -6.36 29.17 4.50
CA LEU A 286 -6.64 27.88 5.09
C LEU A 286 -7.96 27.90 5.89
N MET A 287 -8.19 28.90 6.71
CA MET A 287 -9.45 29.04 7.45
C MET A 287 -10.64 29.29 6.53
N ASN A 288 -10.43 29.97 5.41
CA ASN A 288 -11.48 30.17 4.39
C ASN A 288 -11.90 28.85 3.71
N PHE A 289 -11.01 27.86 3.61
CA PHE A 289 -11.37 26.53 3.10
C PHE A 289 -12.52 25.91 3.90
N ILE A 290 -12.52 26.07 5.22
CA ILE A 290 -13.59 25.59 6.11
C ILE A 290 -14.94 26.19 5.68
N ARG A 291 -14.97 27.51 5.49
CA ARG A 291 -16.15 28.26 5.06
C ARG A 291 -16.64 27.80 3.67
N LEU A 292 -15.72 27.55 2.75
CA LEU A 292 -16.05 27.07 1.41
C LEU A 292 -16.64 25.66 1.41
N CYS A 293 -16.13 24.76 2.24
CA CYS A 293 -16.73 23.45 2.44
C CYS A 293 -18.18 23.56 2.91
N GLU A 294 -18.45 24.43 3.87
CA GLU A 294 -19.81 24.67 4.37
C GLU A 294 -20.72 25.28 3.30
N GLU A 295 -20.24 26.34 2.63
CA GLU A 295 -20.98 27.07 1.60
C GLU A 295 -21.37 26.15 0.43
N HIS A 296 -20.46 25.29 -0.01
CA HIS A 296 -20.70 24.36 -1.13
C HIS A 296 -21.24 23.01 -0.68
N ALA A 297 -21.50 22.83 0.61
CA ALA A 297 -21.98 21.59 1.20
C ALA A 297 -21.14 20.36 0.82
N ILE A 298 -19.81 20.51 0.91
CA ILE A 298 -18.85 19.44 0.67
C ILE A 298 -18.45 18.80 1.99
N PRO A 299 -18.71 17.51 2.21
CA PRO A 299 -18.19 16.79 3.37
C PRO A 299 -16.67 16.77 3.35
N CYS A 300 -16.04 16.99 4.49
CA CYS A 300 -14.59 17.00 4.60
C CYS A 300 -14.14 16.61 6.01
N ASP A 301 -13.12 15.78 6.12
CA ASP A 301 -12.59 15.30 7.41
C ASP A 301 -11.24 15.87 7.76
N SER A 302 -10.46 16.35 6.78
CA SER A 302 -9.12 16.84 7.06
C SER A 302 -8.60 17.79 6.00
N PHE A 303 -7.56 18.51 6.37
CA PHE A 303 -6.75 19.28 5.43
C PHE A 303 -5.28 18.95 5.64
N GLN A 304 -4.53 18.85 4.56
CA GLN A 304 -3.10 18.60 4.58
C GLN A 304 -2.35 19.89 4.24
N LEU A 305 -1.60 20.40 5.21
CA LEU A 305 -0.75 21.57 5.03
C LEU A 305 0.46 21.18 4.19
N SER A 306 0.58 21.77 3.01
CA SER A 306 1.79 21.71 2.22
C SER A 306 2.94 22.46 2.89
N SER A 307 4.17 22.25 2.47
CA SER A 307 5.39 22.70 3.18
C SER A 307 5.60 24.21 3.25
N GLY A 308 4.84 25.02 2.53
CA GLY A 308 4.98 26.47 2.53
C GLY A 308 4.80 27.14 3.90
N TYR A 309 4.11 26.50 4.84
CA TYR A 309 3.95 26.99 6.20
C TYR A 309 5.29 27.08 6.97
N THR A 310 6.32 26.37 6.51
CA THR A 310 7.65 26.33 7.14
C THR A 310 8.62 27.36 6.59
N SER A 311 8.23 28.15 5.60
CA SER A 311 9.16 28.96 4.81
C SER A 311 9.78 30.14 5.57
N ILE A 312 11.03 30.45 5.20
CA ILE A 312 11.72 31.69 5.49
C ILE A 312 12.26 32.19 4.16
N ASN A 313 11.93 33.43 3.77
CA ASN A 313 12.36 33.98 2.47
C ASN A 313 12.15 33.01 1.29
N ASP A 314 10.99 32.43 1.21
CA ASP A 314 10.55 31.48 0.17
C ASP A 314 11.29 30.13 0.14
N LYS A 315 12.15 29.83 1.08
CA LYS A 315 12.74 28.51 1.30
C LYS A 315 12.07 27.77 2.44
N ARG A 316 11.98 26.46 2.35
CA ARG A 316 11.26 25.60 3.31
C ARG A 316 12.19 24.97 4.32
N TYR A 317 11.84 25.10 5.60
CA TYR A 317 12.64 24.63 6.73
C TYR A 317 11.80 23.78 7.69
N VAL A 318 12.03 22.49 7.74
CA VAL A 318 11.28 21.57 8.60
C VAL A 318 11.29 22.02 10.07
N PHE A 319 10.16 21.88 10.77
CA PHE A 319 9.97 22.30 12.16
C PHE A 319 10.19 23.79 12.39
N ASN A 320 9.79 24.60 11.43
CA ASN A 320 9.75 26.04 11.51
C ASN A 320 8.36 26.55 11.08
N TRP A 321 7.78 27.49 11.81
CA TRP A 321 6.57 28.17 11.38
C TRP A 321 6.91 29.53 10.80
N ASN A 322 6.34 29.83 9.63
CA ASN A 322 6.36 31.20 9.12
C ASN A 322 5.22 31.97 9.78
N TYR A 323 5.54 32.72 10.85
CA TYR A 323 4.54 33.48 11.62
C TYR A 323 4.01 34.70 10.89
N ASP A 324 4.63 35.15 9.80
CA ASP A 324 4.06 36.19 8.92
C ASP A 324 2.89 35.61 8.12
N LYS A 325 2.99 34.37 7.66
CA LYS A 325 1.95 33.67 6.92
C LYS A 325 0.89 33.05 7.83
N VAL A 326 1.32 32.48 8.95
CA VAL A 326 0.47 31.80 9.93
C VAL A 326 0.78 32.40 11.31
N PRO A 327 0.20 33.56 11.63
CA PRO A 327 0.53 34.25 12.89
C PRO A 327 0.09 33.49 14.14
N GLN A 328 -0.95 32.67 14.05
CA GLN A 328 -1.54 31.98 15.18
C GLN A 328 -1.87 30.52 14.80
N PRO A 329 -0.88 29.61 14.75
CA PRO A 329 -1.11 28.20 14.35
C PRO A 329 -2.17 27.50 15.20
N LYS A 330 -2.18 27.74 16.53
CA LYS A 330 -3.16 27.11 17.42
C LYS A 330 -4.60 27.56 17.16
N VAL A 331 -4.78 28.84 16.82
CA VAL A 331 -6.10 29.39 16.45
C VAL A 331 -6.58 28.76 15.16
N MET A 332 -5.71 28.65 14.17
CA MET A 332 -6.01 27.99 12.91
C MET A 332 -6.41 26.53 13.14
N SER A 333 -5.59 25.77 13.87
CA SER A 333 -5.89 24.36 14.16
C SER A 333 -7.22 24.20 14.89
N GLN A 334 -7.50 25.08 15.86
CA GLN A 334 -8.76 25.04 16.60
C GLN A 334 -9.97 25.28 15.68
N ALA A 335 -9.84 26.20 14.71
CA ALA A 335 -10.90 26.45 13.72
C ALA A 335 -11.24 25.19 12.89
N PHE A 336 -10.23 24.45 12.48
CA PHE A 336 -10.44 23.16 11.80
C PHE A 336 -11.12 22.14 12.72
N HIS A 337 -10.65 22.00 13.95
CA HIS A 337 -11.24 21.09 14.95
C HIS A 337 -12.70 21.43 15.26
N ASP A 338 -13.02 22.72 15.41
CA ASP A 338 -14.40 23.18 15.65
C ASP A 338 -15.34 22.83 14.49
N ALA A 339 -14.81 22.75 13.28
CA ALA A 339 -15.54 22.29 12.08
C ALA A 339 -15.56 20.76 11.89
N GLY A 340 -14.97 20.01 12.82
CA GLY A 340 -14.87 18.55 12.74
C GLY A 340 -13.76 18.03 11.84
N MET A 341 -12.81 18.89 11.46
CA MET A 341 -11.70 18.56 10.57
C MET A 341 -10.40 18.38 11.33
N LYS A 342 -9.57 17.45 10.87
CA LYS A 342 -8.22 17.20 11.35
C LYS A 342 -7.19 17.89 10.44
N LEU A 343 -5.96 18.06 10.93
CA LEU A 343 -4.85 18.61 10.15
C LEU A 343 -3.68 17.64 10.09
N ALA A 344 -3.14 17.46 8.88
CA ALA A 344 -1.84 16.85 8.66
C ALA A 344 -0.86 17.91 8.15
N ALA A 345 0.41 17.82 8.52
CA ALA A 345 1.43 18.78 8.09
C ALA A 345 2.60 18.08 7.42
N ASN A 346 3.04 18.65 6.29
CA ASN A 346 4.19 18.20 5.52
C ASN A 346 5.48 18.40 6.32
N ILE A 347 6.27 17.31 6.39
CA ILE A 347 7.59 17.31 7.01
C ILE A 347 8.57 16.57 6.11
N LYS A 348 9.82 17.04 6.09
CA LYS A 348 10.90 16.53 5.23
C LYS A 348 12.11 16.17 6.08
N PRO A 349 12.82 15.04 5.81
CA PRO A 349 13.90 14.54 6.69
C PRO A 349 15.26 15.17 6.40
N CYS A 350 15.29 16.42 6.03
CA CYS A 350 16.50 17.12 5.65
C CYS A 350 16.46 18.59 6.09
N LEU A 351 17.61 19.13 6.42
CA LEU A 351 17.78 20.52 6.75
C LEU A 351 18.60 21.20 5.65
N LEU A 352 18.05 22.29 5.09
CA LEU A 352 18.84 23.14 4.19
C LEU A 352 20.05 23.72 4.95
N GLN A 353 21.13 24.02 4.24
CA GLN A 353 22.40 24.48 4.83
C GLN A 353 22.26 25.73 5.72
N ASP A 354 21.26 26.55 5.47
CA ASP A 354 20.97 27.77 6.21
C ASP A 354 19.77 27.63 7.16
N HIS A 355 19.32 26.39 7.42
CA HIS A 355 18.29 26.11 8.42
C HIS A 355 18.74 26.66 9.80
N PRO A 356 17.87 27.34 10.55
CA PRO A 356 18.25 27.92 11.86
C PRO A 356 18.88 26.92 12.84
N ARG A 357 18.57 25.65 12.72
CA ARG A 357 19.08 24.56 13.58
C ARG A 357 20.13 23.69 12.91
N TYR A 358 20.60 24.02 11.72
CA TYR A 358 21.58 23.19 10.99
C TYR A 358 22.87 22.97 11.77
N SER A 359 23.45 24.03 12.32
CA SER A 359 24.71 23.94 13.08
C SER A 359 24.56 23.07 14.33
N GLU A 360 23.49 23.21 15.08
CA GLU A 360 23.18 22.36 16.24
C GLU A 360 23.13 20.87 15.85
N VAL A 361 22.41 20.55 14.79
CA VAL A 361 22.22 19.18 14.31
C VAL A 361 23.52 18.60 13.79
N ALA A 362 24.32 19.40 13.06
CA ALA A 362 25.63 19.01 12.57
C ALA A 362 26.63 18.73 13.71
N GLU A 363 26.68 19.62 14.71
CA GLU A 363 27.57 19.46 15.88
C GLU A 363 27.21 18.21 16.71
N ARG A 364 25.95 17.86 16.77
CA ARG A 364 25.46 16.64 17.45
C ARG A 364 25.65 15.37 16.63
N GLY A 365 26.12 15.47 15.37
CA GLY A 365 26.34 14.31 14.50
C GLY A 365 25.04 13.58 14.09
N LEU A 366 23.95 14.31 13.88
CA LEU A 366 22.65 13.73 13.56
C LEU A 366 22.39 13.57 12.07
N PHE A 367 23.26 14.07 11.20
CA PHE A 367 23.19 13.88 9.76
C PHE A 367 23.93 12.62 9.32
N ILE A 368 23.55 12.10 8.15
CA ILE A 368 24.37 11.16 7.39
C ILE A 368 25.70 11.87 7.09
N ARG A 369 26.82 11.14 7.24
CA ARG A 369 28.15 11.69 7.07
C ARG A 369 28.68 11.44 5.67
N ASP A 370 29.48 12.35 5.20
CA ASP A 370 30.29 12.18 3.98
C ASP A 370 31.13 10.91 4.01
N SER A 371 31.40 10.31 2.84
CA SER A 371 32.15 9.05 2.74
C SER A 371 33.63 9.18 3.12
N GLU A 372 34.22 10.35 2.96
CA GLU A 372 35.66 10.59 3.13
C GLU A 372 35.97 11.43 4.37
N THR A 373 35.01 12.19 4.87
CA THR A 373 35.17 13.10 6.02
C THR A 373 34.12 12.85 7.09
N ASP A 374 34.27 13.47 8.27
CA ASP A 374 33.24 13.44 9.31
C ASP A 374 32.19 14.55 9.16
N ALA A 375 32.27 15.33 8.10
CA ALA A 375 31.29 16.37 7.80
C ALA A 375 29.95 15.74 7.38
N PRO A 376 28.83 16.46 7.55
CA PRO A 376 27.56 16.04 6.98
C PRO A 376 27.66 15.84 5.46
N GLU A 377 26.97 14.80 4.93
CA GLU A 377 26.82 14.69 3.48
C GLU A 377 26.05 15.91 2.94
N ARG A 378 26.26 16.23 1.68
CA ARG A 378 25.63 17.36 1.02
C ARG A 378 24.87 16.87 -0.20
N SER A 379 23.60 17.26 -0.27
CA SER A 379 22.69 16.94 -1.37
C SER A 379 21.91 18.18 -1.80
N SER A 380 21.46 18.16 -3.06
CA SER A 380 20.54 19.19 -3.56
C SER A 380 19.10 18.82 -3.22
N PHE A 381 18.34 19.78 -2.73
CA PHE A 381 16.93 19.63 -2.41
C PHE A 381 16.06 20.61 -3.22
N TRP A 382 14.81 20.74 -2.83
CA TRP A 382 13.80 21.56 -3.52
C TRP A 382 14.15 23.05 -3.61
N ASP A 383 14.80 23.65 -2.62
CA ASP A 383 15.09 25.09 -2.58
C ASP A 383 16.57 25.44 -2.49
N ASP A 384 17.40 24.54 -2.00
CA ASP A 384 18.84 24.77 -1.79
C ASP A 384 19.56 23.45 -1.51
N GLU A 385 20.85 23.51 -1.25
CA GLU A 385 21.68 22.42 -0.75
C GLU A 385 21.46 22.21 0.76
N GLY A 386 21.63 20.99 1.21
CA GLY A 386 21.48 20.65 2.62
C GLY A 386 21.97 19.25 2.96
N SER A 387 21.48 18.68 4.04
CA SER A 387 21.88 17.37 4.54
C SER A 387 20.70 16.55 5.06
N HIS A 388 20.78 15.22 4.87
CA HIS A 388 19.79 14.28 5.33
C HIS A 388 19.99 13.87 6.79
N LEU A 389 18.92 13.78 7.54
CA LEU A 389 18.90 13.25 8.90
C LEU A 389 19.14 11.73 8.90
N ASP A 390 19.97 11.26 9.82
CA ASP A 390 20.31 9.85 9.95
C ASP A 390 19.42 9.17 11.01
N PHE A 391 18.33 8.55 10.57
CA PHE A 391 17.41 7.84 11.47
C PHE A 391 17.96 6.52 12.03
N THR A 392 19.14 6.09 11.65
CA THR A 392 19.84 4.99 12.31
C THR A 392 20.60 5.45 13.57
N ASN A 393 20.56 6.75 13.87
CA ASN A 393 21.07 7.32 15.11
C ASN A 393 19.89 7.57 16.07
N PRO A 394 19.83 6.92 17.24
CA PRO A 394 18.76 7.12 18.20
C PRO A 394 18.58 8.57 18.67
N GLN A 395 19.66 9.35 18.69
CA GLN A 395 19.58 10.78 19.02
C GLN A 395 18.87 11.60 17.94
N THR A 396 19.03 11.22 16.68
CA THR A 396 18.27 11.81 15.56
C THR A 396 16.78 11.53 15.71
N VAL A 397 16.43 10.30 16.05
CA VAL A 397 15.04 9.91 16.33
C VAL A 397 14.44 10.78 17.44
N GLN A 398 15.16 10.98 18.53
CA GLN A 398 14.70 11.85 19.62
C GLN A 398 14.53 13.30 19.17
N TRP A 399 15.47 13.85 18.43
CA TRP A 399 15.40 15.20 17.87
C TRP A 399 14.17 15.36 16.98
N TRP A 400 13.93 14.38 16.10
CA TRP A 400 12.78 14.37 15.20
C TRP A 400 11.45 14.29 15.96
N GLN A 401 11.34 13.36 16.91
CA GLN A 401 10.15 13.20 17.73
C GLN A 401 9.85 14.44 18.58
N ASN A 402 10.88 15.10 19.09
CA ASN A 402 10.73 16.37 19.78
C ASN A 402 10.23 17.48 18.84
N GLY A 403 10.74 17.54 17.61
CA GLY A 403 10.28 18.47 16.58
C GLY A 403 8.81 18.23 16.20
N VAL A 404 8.41 16.97 15.97
CA VAL A 404 7.02 16.61 15.70
C VAL A 404 6.11 17.04 16.87
N THR A 405 6.50 16.75 18.10
CA THR A 405 5.70 17.06 19.28
C THR A 405 5.57 18.57 19.48
N THR A 406 6.68 19.30 19.56
CA THR A 406 6.67 20.72 19.95
C THR A 406 6.23 21.65 18.82
N GLN A 407 6.58 21.33 17.58
CA GLN A 407 6.29 22.20 16.43
C GLN A 407 4.95 21.88 15.77
N LEU A 408 4.43 20.67 15.91
CA LEU A 408 3.20 20.24 15.25
C LEU A 408 2.11 19.83 16.23
N LEU A 409 2.30 18.78 17.00
CA LEU A 409 1.24 18.23 17.86
C LEU A 409 0.76 19.23 18.94
N GLU A 410 1.67 19.93 19.59
CA GLU A 410 1.34 20.99 20.54
C GLU A 410 0.70 22.21 19.89
N MET A 411 0.86 22.38 18.57
CA MET A 411 0.21 23.43 17.78
C MET A 411 -1.19 23.03 17.28
N GLY A 412 -1.64 21.81 17.61
CA GLY A 412 -2.95 21.29 17.21
C GLY A 412 -2.95 20.53 15.89
N ILE A 413 -1.79 20.23 15.31
CA ILE A 413 -1.68 19.33 14.16
C ILE A 413 -1.92 17.90 14.64
N ASP A 414 -2.73 17.13 13.91
CA ASP A 414 -3.16 15.79 14.31
C ASP A 414 -2.30 14.68 13.71
N SER A 415 -1.66 14.93 12.57
CA SER A 415 -0.97 13.93 11.77
C SER A 415 0.24 14.52 11.05
N THR A 416 1.14 13.65 10.61
CA THR A 416 2.32 14.02 9.82
C THR A 416 2.23 13.48 8.40
N TRP A 417 2.63 14.32 7.46
CA TRP A 417 2.77 14.00 6.05
C TRP A 417 4.27 13.91 5.74
N ASN A 418 4.79 12.67 5.72
CA ASN A 418 6.21 12.37 5.54
C ASN A 418 6.54 12.41 4.05
N ASP A 419 7.25 13.44 3.64
CA ASP A 419 7.48 13.79 2.25
C ASP A 419 8.96 14.00 1.95
N ASN A 420 9.33 13.97 0.66
CA ASN A 420 10.72 14.08 0.18
C ASN A 420 11.71 13.19 0.95
N ASN A 421 11.30 11.98 1.23
CA ASN A 421 12.03 11.01 2.04
C ASN A 421 12.60 9.85 1.23
N GLU A 422 12.87 10.07 -0.05
CA GLU A 422 13.52 9.11 -0.95
C GLU A 422 14.97 8.87 -0.58
N TYR A 423 15.58 9.82 0.12
CA TYR A 423 16.99 9.76 0.50
C TYR A 423 17.91 9.65 -0.71
N GLU A 424 17.79 10.62 -1.59
CA GLU A 424 18.60 10.71 -2.81
C GLU A 424 20.04 11.14 -2.50
N VAL A 425 20.75 10.29 -1.77
CA VAL A 425 22.17 10.40 -1.49
C VAL A 425 22.92 9.58 -2.54
N TRP A 426 23.55 10.25 -3.48
CA TRP A 426 24.20 9.62 -4.65
C TRP A 426 25.54 9.01 -4.36
N ASP A 427 26.24 9.48 -3.33
CA ASP A 427 27.41 8.82 -2.78
C ASP A 427 26.97 7.60 -1.96
N GLY A 428 26.98 6.42 -2.58
CA GLY A 428 26.57 5.18 -1.94
C GLY A 428 27.41 4.78 -0.73
N GLU A 429 28.61 5.32 -0.61
CA GLU A 429 29.53 5.10 0.51
C GLU A 429 29.33 6.10 1.66
N ALA A 430 28.40 7.04 1.54
CA ALA A 430 28.04 7.93 2.64
C ALA A 430 27.67 7.11 3.89
N ARG A 431 28.08 7.58 5.05
CA ARG A 431 28.15 6.78 6.27
C ARG A 431 26.99 7.08 7.21
N CYS A 432 26.27 6.05 7.59
CA CYS A 432 25.21 6.09 8.58
C CYS A 432 25.70 5.52 9.91
N PHE A 433 25.16 6.06 11.00
CA PHE A 433 25.51 5.63 12.37
C PHE A 433 25.24 4.14 12.61
N GLY A 434 24.19 3.57 11.96
CA GLY A 434 23.88 2.15 11.96
C GLY A 434 23.64 1.56 13.35
N PHE A 435 23.04 2.32 14.27
CA PHE A 435 22.82 1.90 15.65
C PHE A 435 24.12 1.52 16.38
N GLY A 436 25.23 2.22 16.08
CA GLY A 436 26.55 1.98 16.66
C GLY A 436 27.46 1.08 15.82
N GLN A 437 26.96 0.57 14.72
CA GLN A 437 27.71 -0.19 13.71
C GLN A 437 27.60 0.52 12.37
N GLU A 438 28.58 1.30 12.00
CA GLU A 438 28.55 2.13 10.78
C GLU A 438 28.15 1.31 9.55
N ILE A 439 27.20 1.85 8.77
CA ILE A 439 26.67 1.22 7.56
C ILE A 439 26.73 2.25 6.42
N ALA A 440 27.19 1.84 5.23
CA ALA A 440 27.09 2.66 4.04
C ALA A 440 25.63 2.76 3.57
N ILE A 441 25.20 3.96 3.14
CA ILE A 441 23.81 4.25 2.74
C ILE A 441 23.31 3.33 1.62
N LYS A 442 24.17 2.86 0.71
CA LYS A 442 23.82 1.94 -0.37
C LYS A 442 23.14 0.64 0.12
N HIS A 443 23.41 0.24 1.37
CA HIS A 443 22.81 -0.97 1.95
C HIS A 443 21.46 -0.74 2.58
N ILE A 444 21.11 0.49 2.95
CA ILE A 444 19.95 0.77 3.80
C ILE A 444 19.12 2.00 3.40
N ARG A 445 19.35 2.58 2.22
CA ARG A 445 18.62 3.80 1.81
C ARG A 445 17.11 3.75 2.10
N PRO A 446 16.36 2.71 1.68
CA PRO A 446 14.91 2.66 1.89
C PRO A 446 14.48 2.49 3.35
N VAL A 447 15.41 2.17 4.25
CA VAL A 447 15.14 2.09 5.69
C VAL A 447 14.98 3.48 6.29
N MET A 448 15.65 4.49 5.76
CA MET A 448 15.57 5.86 6.28
C MET A 448 14.13 6.38 6.30
N PRO A 449 13.36 6.35 5.18
CA PRO A 449 11.94 6.72 5.26
C PRO A 449 11.14 5.80 6.19
N LEU A 450 11.46 4.51 6.26
CA LEU A 450 10.77 3.58 7.17
C LEU A 450 10.95 3.97 8.64
N LEU A 451 12.15 4.34 9.04
CA LEU A 451 12.44 4.79 10.41
C LEU A 451 11.90 6.21 10.68
N MET A 452 11.89 7.08 9.69
CA MET A 452 11.25 8.39 9.77
C MET A 452 9.75 8.27 10.07
N MET A 453 9.04 7.42 9.34
CA MET A 453 7.61 7.23 9.56
C MET A 453 7.34 6.60 10.93
N ARG A 454 8.15 5.64 11.36
CA ARG A 454 8.06 5.04 12.70
C ARG A 454 8.31 6.07 13.80
N ALA A 455 9.33 6.93 13.64
CA ALA A 455 9.60 8.01 14.59
C ALA A 455 8.42 8.96 14.71
N SER A 456 7.82 9.33 13.58
CA SER A 456 6.64 10.20 13.53
C SER A 456 5.41 9.54 14.18
N LEU A 457 5.19 8.25 13.91
CA LEU A 457 4.10 7.47 14.49
C LEU A 457 4.21 7.37 16.01
N GLU A 458 5.39 7.05 16.53
CA GLU A 458 5.61 6.94 17.98
C GLU A 458 5.47 8.28 18.69
N ALA A 459 5.85 9.38 18.05
CA ALA A 459 5.60 10.73 18.60
C ALA A 459 4.10 11.00 18.76
N GLN A 460 3.29 10.64 17.76
CA GLN A 460 1.83 10.76 17.86
C GLN A 460 1.25 9.87 18.98
N GLN A 461 1.71 8.63 19.10
CA GLN A 461 1.26 7.69 20.13
C GLN A 461 1.56 8.19 21.55
N ARG A 462 2.74 8.78 21.76
CA ARG A 462 3.11 9.33 23.08
C ARG A 462 2.31 10.58 23.42
N PHE A 463 2.02 11.41 22.44
CA PHE A 463 1.27 12.66 22.64
C PHE A 463 -0.21 12.39 22.93
N ALA A 464 -0.82 11.41 22.24
CA ALA A 464 -2.22 11.02 22.41
C ALA A 464 -2.33 9.49 22.49
N PRO A 465 -1.94 8.87 23.63
CA PRO A 465 -1.85 7.41 23.75
C PRO A 465 -3.19 6.70 23.64
N GLU A 466 -4.30 7.38 23.89
CA GLU A 466 -5.65 6.85 23.75
C GLU A 466 -6.15 6.80 22.30
N LYS A 467 -5.47 7.48 21.39
CA LYS A 467 -5.87 7.57 19.98
C LYS A 467 -4.95 6.74 19.07
N ARG A 468 -5.56 6.10 18.06
CA ARG A 468 -4.80 5.47 16.99
C ARG A 468 -4.10 6.53 16.15
N PRO A 469 -2.78 6.37 15.90
CA PRO A 469 -2.05 7.31 15.05
C PRO A 469 -2.42 7.15 13.59
N TYR A 470 -2.25 8.22 12.84
CA TYR A 470 -2.37 8.23 11.39
C TYR A 470 -1.27 9.13 10.82
N LEU A 471 -0.60 8.64 9.81
CA LEU A 471 0.35 9.41 9.03
C LEU A 471 0.48 8.88 7.61
N ILE A 472 1.09 9.69 6.77
CA ILE A 472 1.25 9.45 5.35
C ILE A 472 2.73 9.48 5.02
N SER A 473 3.18 8.59 4.15
CA SER A 473 4.54 8.62 3.61
C SER A 473 4.56 8.43 2.11
N ARG A 474 5.41 9.20 1.42
CA ARG A 474 5.62 9.07 -0.01
C ARG A 474 6.55 7.91 -0.34
N SER A 475 7.72 7.88 0.27
CA SER A 475 8.72 6.84 0.06
C SER A 475 8.70 5.80 1.17
N GLY A 476 9.26 4.63 0.88
CA GLY A 476 9.37 3.53 1.81
C GLY A 476 9.85 2.25 1.13
N CYS A 477 9.68 1.15 1.84
CA CYS A 477 10.03 -0.19 1.39
C CYS A 477 9.02 -1.23 1.89
N ALA A 478 9.25 -2.51 1.57
CA ALA A 478 8.44 -3.60 2.08
C ALA A 478 8.35 -3.55 3.62
N GLY A 479 7.15 -3.59 4.15
CA GLY A 479 6.87 -3.44 5.58
C GLY A 479 6.36 -2.04 5.98
N MET A 480 6.38 -1.06 5.08
CA MET A 480 5.88 0.29 5.37
C MET A 480 4.38 0.33 5.72
N GLN A 481 3.62 -0.66 5.30
CA GLN A 481 2.19 -0.78 5.65
C GLN A 481 1.94 -0.87 7.15
N ARG A 482 2.94 -1.23 7.93
CA ARG A 482 2.85 -1.28 9.40
C ARG A 482 2.63 0.09 10.03
N TYR A 483 3.00 1.17 9.33
CA TYR A 483 3.10 2.51 9.90
C TYR A 483 2.25 3.56 9.20
N VAL A 484 1.95 3.41 7.91
CA VAL A 484 1.45 4.53 7.11
C VAL A 484 0.34 4.17 6.13
N GLN A 485 -0.44 5.20 5.77
CA GLN A 485 -1.12 5.30 4.48
C GLN A 485 -0.14 5.91 3.47
N THR A 486 -0.21 5.54 2.21
CA THR A 486 0.69 6.06 1.18
C THR A 486 -0.06 6.56 -0.05
N TRP A 487 0.61 7.36 -0.86
CA TRP A 487 0.14 7.77 -2.18
C TRP A 487 1.25 7.60 -3.23
N SER A 488 0.90 7.73 -4.48
CA SER A 488 1.82 7.49 -5.59
C SER A 488 2.72 8.70 -5.95
N GLY A 489 2.82 9.68 -5.05
CA GLY A 489 3.68 10.85 -5.27
C GLY A 489 3.11 11.85 -6.27
N ASP A 490 4.02 12.60 -6.90
CA ASP A 490 3.71 13.78 -7.70
C ASP A 490 3.34 13.41 -9.15
N ASN A 491 2.10 13.04 -9.36
CA ASN A 491 1.59 12.64 -10.66
C ASN A 491 1.32 13.84 -11.58
N ARG A 492 1.37 13.61 -12.89
CA ARG A 492 1.08 14.62 -13.90
C ARG A 492 -0.40 14.64 -14.24
N THR A 493 -0.97 15.84 -14.43
CA THR A 493 -2.36 16.03 -14.77
C THR A 493 -2.61 15.72 -16.24
N ASN A 494 -3.19 14.55 -16.51
CA ASN A 494 -3.73 14.16 -17.83
C ASN A 494 -4.59 12.89 -17.71
N TRP A 495 -5.31 12.53 -18.77
CA TRP A 495 -6.17 11.33 -18.81
C TRP A 495 -5.38 10.02 -18.65
N ASP A 496 -4.18 9.92 -19.20
CA ASP A 496 -3.34 8.74 -19.07
C ASP A 496 -2.93 8.48 -17.61
N THR A 497 -2.64 9.53 -16.87
CA THR A 497 -2.35 9.40 -15.42
C THR A 497 -3.55 8.87 -14.66
N LEU A 498 -4.75 9.38 -14.91
CA LEU A 498 -5.97 8.85 -14.31
C LEU A 498 -6.10 7.34 -14.56
N ARG A 499 -5.93 6.91 -15.80
CA ARG A 499 -6.01 5.50 -16.20
C ARG A 499 -4.94 4.65 -15.52
N TYR A 500 -3.67 5.01 -15.67
CA TYR A 500 -2.56 4.18 -15.20
C TYR A 500 -2.35 4.24 -13.68
N ASN A 501 -2.82 5.28 -12.99
CA ASN A 501 -2.83 5.28 -11.53
C ASN A 501 -3.79 4.21 -10.96
N ILE A 502 -4.85 3.83 -11.66
CA ILE A 502 -5.68 2.68 -11.26
C ILE A 502 -4.81 1.42 -11.17
N ARG A 503 -4.07 1.11 -12.23
CA ARG A 503 -3.19 -0.07 -12.31
C ARG A 503 -2.05 0.01 -11.30
N MET A 504 -1.50 1.19 -11.08
CA MET A 504 -0.46 1.43 -10.07
C MET A 504 -0.97 1.13 -8.64
N GLY A 505 -2.16 1.59 -8.30
CA GLY A 505 -2.81 1.28 -7.02
C GLY A 505 -3.08 -0.21 -6.83
N LEU A 506 -3.54 -0.90 -7.88
CA LEU A 506 -3.74 -2.35 -7.88
C LEU A 506 -2.42 -3.11 -7.70
N GLY A 507 -1.35 -2.65 -8.35
CA GLY A 507 -0.01 -3.23 -8.19
C GLY A 507 0.54 -3.06 -6.77
N MET A 508 0.32 -1.90 -6.15
CA MET A 508 0.66 -1.68 -4.74
C MET A 508 -0.15 -2.60 -3.82
N SER A 509 -1.45 -2.73 -4.07
CA SER A 509 -2.32 -3.61 -3.29
C SER A 509 -1.89 -5.07 -3.36
N LEU A 510 -1.59 -5.60 -4.54
CA LEU A 510 -1.05 -6.96 -4.69
C LEU A 510 0.29 -7.15 -3.98
N SER A 511 1.01 -6.07 -3.73
CA SER A 511 2.30 -6.04 -3.04
C SER A 511 2.18 -5.69 -1.54
N GLY A 512 1.00 -5.81 -0.95
CA GLY A 512 0.77 -5.65 0.48
C GLY A 512 0.49 -4.24 0.96
N LEU A 513 0.43 -3.25 0.07
CA LEU A 513 0.06 -1.88 0.40
C LEU A 513 -1.44 -1.67 0.14
N PHE A 514 -2.26 -1.94 1.15
CA PHE A 514 -3.71 -1.92 0.99
C PHE A 514 -4.34 -0.54 1.14
N ASN A 515 -3.69 0.36 1.87
CA ASN A 515 -4.21 1.71 2.15
C ASN A 515 -3.48 2.75 1.30
N VAL A 516 -3.92 2.91 0.07
CA VAL A 516 -3.26 3.71 -0.96
C VAL A 516 -4.23 4.66 -1.66
N GLY A 517 -3.67 5.66 -2.31
CA GLY A 517 -4.37 6.57 -3.20
C GLY A 517 -3.42 7.37 -4.07
N HIS A 518 -3.96 8.38 -4.71
CA HIS A 518 -3.25 9.23 -5.66
C HIS A 518 -3.68 10.68 -5.45
N ASP A 519 -2.93 11.64 -5.96
CA ASP A 519 -3.37 13.02 -6.00
C ASP A 519 -4.51 13.16 -7.02
N VAL A 520 -5.71 13.39 -6.53
CA VAL A 520 -6.93 13.46 -7.33
C VAL A 520 -6.98 14.78 -8.08
N GLY A 521 -7.17 14.70 -9.38
CA GLY A 521 -7.13 15.84 -10.29
C GLY A 521 -5.74 16.11 -10.88
N GLY A 522 -4.72 15.37 -10.43
CA GLY A 522 -3.32 15.55 -10.80
C GLY A 522 -2.61 16.60 -9.96
N PHE A 523 -1.32 16.37 -9.71
CA PHE A 523 -0.50 17.28 -8.89
C PHE A 523 0.16 18.37 -9.74
N SER A 524 0.84 18.01 -10.82
CA SER A 524 1.69 18.92 -11.59
C SER A 524 1.26 19.07 -13.04
N GLY A 525 1.65 20.20 -13.64
CA GLY A 525 1.35 20.55 -15.01
C GLY A 525 0.12 21.45 -15.14
N ASP A 526 -0.56 21.37 -16.25
CA ASP A 526 -1.79 22.14 -16.47
C ASP A 526 -2.90 21.69 -15.52
N LYS A 527 -3.75 22.62 -15.10
CA LYS A 527 -4.95 22.25 -14.35
C LYS A 527 -5.83 21.30 -15.17
N PRO A 528 -6.56 20.38 -14.52
CA PRO A 528 -7.52 19.56 -15.23
C PRO A 528 -8.66 20.42 -15.79
N ASP A 529 -9.19 20.07 -16.97
CA ASP A 529 -10.48 20.61 -17.38
C ASP A 529 -11.61 20.04 -16.51
N ALA A 530 -12.81 20.60 -16.65
CA ALA A 530 -13.94 20.21 -15.80
C ALA A 530 -14.29 18.72 -15.95
N GLU A 531 -14.26 18.17 -17.15
CA GLU A 531 -14.59 16.76 -17.39
C GLU A 531 -13.55 15.83 -16.74
N LEU A 532 -12.26 16.09 -16.98
CA LEU A 532 -11.18 15.30 -16.38
C LEU A 532 -11.27 15.34 -14.85
N PHE A 533 -11.53 16.52 -14.29
CA PHE A 533 -11.62 16.69 -12.84
C PHE A 533 -12.78 15.88 -12.24
N VAL A 534 -13.96 15.93 -12.85
CA VAL A 534 -15.11 15.13 -12.42
C VAL A 534 -14.79 13.63 -12.45
N ARG A 535 -14.24 13.14 -13.55
CA ARG A 535 -13.92 11.72 -13.70
C ARG A 535 -12.81 11.28 -12.73
N TRP A 536 -11.87 12.15 -12.45
CA TRP A 536 -10.81 11.85 -11.47
C TRP A 536 -11.35 11.79 -10.03
N VAL A 537 -12.23 12.72 -9.67
CA VAL A 537 -12.90 12.68 -8.36
C VAL A 537 -13.75 11.43 -8.23
N GLN A 538 -14.51 11.05 -9.25
CA GLN A 538 -15.30 9.82 -9.25
C GLN A 538 -14.44 8.58 -9.03
N ASN A 539 -13.30 8.47 -9.71
CA ASN A 539 -12.36 7.39 -9.48
C ASN A 539 -11.75 7.46 -8.08
N GLY A 540 -11.32 8.65 -7.66
CA GLY A 540 -10.64 8.88 -6.39
C GLY A 540 -11.48 8.51 -5.17
N VAL A 541 -12.79 8.74 -5.20
CA VAL A 541 -13.68 8.41 -4.08
C VAL A 541 -13.81 6.90 -3.86
N MET A 542 -13.35 6.07 -4.78
CA MET A 542 -13.32 4.61 -4.69
C MET A 542 -11.95 4.06 -4.31
N HIS A 543 -11.01 4.91 -3.92
CA HIS A 543 -9.71 4.50 -3.36
C HIS A 543 -9.70 4.66 -1.84
N PRO A 544 -8.88 3.89 -1.11
CA PRO A 544 -8.77 4.03 0.35
C PRO A 544 -8.39 5.45 0.78
N ARG A 545 -7.37 6.04 0.14
CA ARG A 545 -7.00 7.44 0.33
C ARG A 545 -7.68 8.30 -0.72
N PHE A 546 -8.42 9.30 -0.27
CA PHE A 546 -9.03 10.30 -1.15
C PHE A 546 -8.60 11.71 -0.76
N THR A 547 -7.68 12.27 -1.53
CA THR A 547 -7.14 13.62 -1.35
C THR A 547 -7.12 14.33 -2.70
N ILE A 548 -7.69 15.54 -2.76
CA ILE A 548 -7.49 16.45 -3.88
C ILE A 548 -6.31 17.34 -3.51
N HIS A 549 -5.23 17.27 -4.28
CA HIS A 549 -4.01 18.04 -4.05
C HIS A 549 -3.40 18.47 -5.38
N SER A 550 -2.85 19.67 -5.43
CA SER A 550 -2.34 20.24 -6.69
C SER A 550 -1.26 21.29 -6.50
N TRP A 551 -0.46 21.40 -7.54
CA TRP A 551 0.48 22.48 -7.78
C TRP A 551 0.43 22.82 -9.28
N ASN A 552 -0.66 23.45 -9.71
CA ASN A 552 -0.91 23.77 -11.11
C ASN A 552 0.03 24.88 -11.63
N ASP A 553 0.47 24.77 -12.87
CA ASP A 553 1.40 25.73 -13.48
C ASP A 553 0.83 27.16 -13.56
N ASP A 554 -0.49 27.31 -13.70
CA ASP A 554 -1.18 28.60 -13.73
C ASP A 554 -1.58 29.13 -12.34
N HIS A 555 -1.12 28.45 -11.28
CA HIS A 555 -1.41 28.80 -9.89
C HIS A 555 -2.86 28.68 -9.46
N THR A 556 -3.70 28.00 -10.21
CA THR A 556 -5.05 27.63 -9.78
C THR A 556 -5.01 26.48 -8.79
N VAL A 557 -6.08 26.32 -8.02
CA VAL A 557 -6.22 25.29 -7.00
C VAL A 557 -7.24 24.26 -7.42
N ASN A 558 -6.88 22.99 -7.39
CA ASN A 558 -7.85 21.91 -7.53
C ASN A 558 -8.62 21.76 -6.22
N GLU A 559 -9.90 22.05 -6.28
CA GLU A 559 -10.80 21.97 -5.14
C GLU A 559 -12.24 21.73 -5.64
N PRO A 560 -13.15 21.19 -4.81
CA PRO A 560 -14.45 20.71 -5.27
C PRO A 560 -15.30 21.74 -6.02
N TRP A 561 -15.10 23.04 -5.75
CA TRP A 561 -15.87 24.16 -6.33
C TRP A 561 -15.13 24.94 -7.42
N MET A 562 -13.97 24.42 -7.88
CA MET A 562 -13.17 25.15 -8.88
C MET A 562 -13.91 25.41 -10.21
N TYR A 563 -14.85 24.54 -10.56
CA TYR A 563 -15.71 24.66 -11.74
C TYR A 563 -17.18 24.66 -11.32
N PRO A 564 -17.81 25.82 -11.18
CA PRO A 564 -19.19 25.92 -10.68
C PRO A 564 -20.20 25.05 -11.44
N GLY A 565 -20.04 24.93 -12.75
CA GLY A 565 -20.95 24.14 -13.60
C GLY A 565 -20.95 22.63 -13.30
N VAL A 566 -19.90 22.09 -12.69
CA VAL A 566 -19.78 20.67 -12.35
C VAL A 566 -19.68 20.41 -10.85
N THR A 567 -19.74 21.43 -10.02
CA THR A 567 -19.71 21.28 -8.55
C THR A 567 -20.77 20.30 -8.04
N PRO A 568 -22.01 20.28 -8.56
CA PRO A 568 -22.99 19.27 -8.15
C PRO A 568 -22.55 17.83 -8.39
N ALA A 569 -21.88 17.56 -9.51
CA ALA A 569 -21.34 16.24 -9.82
C ALA A 569 -20.19 15.85 -8.86
N ILE A 570 -19.30 16.79 -8.56
CA ILE A 570 -18.21 16.62 -7.58
C ILE A 570 -18.79 16.32 -6.18
N ARG A 571 -19.76 17.13 -5.76
CA ARG A 571 -20.44 16.92 -4.48
C ARG A 571 -21.11 15.56 -4.41
N GLY A 572 -21.80 15.15 -5.47
CA GLY A 572 -22.45 13.84 -5.53
C GLY A 572 -21.47 12.68 -5.38
N ALA A 573 -20.30 12.78 -6.00
CA ALA A 573 -19.24 11.77 -5.87
C ALA A 573 -18.67 11.71 -4.44
N ILE A 574 -18.42 12.85 -3.80
CA ILE A 574 -17.92 12.91 -2.42
C ILE A 574 -18.99 12.40 -1.45
N GLU A 575 -20.25 12.79 -1.64
CA GLU A 575 -21.37 12.28 -0.83
C GLU A 575 -21.53 10.77 -0.96
N LEU A 576 -21.33 10.18 -2.14
CA LEU A 576 -21.32 8.74 -2.34
C LEU A 576 -20.25 8.06 -1.50
N ARG A 577 -19.02 8.62 -1.45
CA ARG A 577 -17.98 8.11 -0.58
C ARG A 577 -18.41 8.11 0.89
N TYR A 578 -18.99 9.20 1.36
CA TYR A 578 -19.46 9.31 2.75
C TYR A 578 -20.59 8.32 3.07
N ARG A 579 -21.47 8.05 2.11
CA ARG A 579 -22.46 6.97 2.26
C ARG A 579 -21.80 5.60 2.37
N LEU A 580 -20.69 5.38 1.68
CA LEU A 580 -19.93 4.13 1.68
C LEU A 580 -18.90 4.03 2.82
N LEU A 581 -18.75 5.04 3.68
CA LEU A 581 -17.77 5.00 4.77
C LEU A 581 -17.89 3.77 5.68
N PRO A 582 -19.08 3.30 6.07
CA PRO A 582 -19.16 2.06 6.83
C PRO A 582 -18.61 0.84 6.11
N TYR A 583 -18.79 0.77 4.80
CA TYR A 583 -18.20 -0.25 3.94
C TYR A 583 -16.67 -0.10 3.88
N LEU A 584 -16.15 1.10 3.60
CA LEU A 584 -14.73 1.39 3.54
C LEU A 584 -14.03 1.10 4.87
N TYR A 585 -14.65 1.48 5.98
CA TYR A 585 -14.08 1.23 7.30
C TYR A 585 -14.04 -0.26 7.65
N THR A 586 -15.07 -1.01 7.27
CA THR A 586 -15.08 -2.47 7.38
C THR A 586 -13.96 -3.09 6.53
N LEU A 587 -13.72 -2.59 5.31
CA LEU A 587 -12.62 -3.04 4.46
C LEU A 587 -11.26 -2.75 5.09
N LEU A 588 -11.07 -1.59 5.71
CA LEU A 588 -9.84 -1.26 6.42
C LEU A 588 -9.61 -2.18 7.63
N TRP A 589 -10.68 -2.49 8.36
CA TRP A 589 -10.63 -3.48 9.42
C TRP A 589 -10.19 -4.85 8.91
N GLN A 590 -10.79 -5.32 7.82
CA GLN A 590 -10.43 -6.61 7.21
C GLN A 590 -9.01 -6.61 6.65
N ALA A 591 -8.54 -5.48 6.12
CA ALA A 591 -7.15 -5.33 5.70
C ALA A 591 -6.19 -5.50 6.88
N HIS A 592 -6.52 -4.94 8.03
CA HIS A 592 -5.73 -5.06 9.27
C HIS A 592 -5.85 -6.46 9.90
N ALA A 593 -7.06 -6.96 10.05
CA ALA A 593 -7.33 -8.17 10.82
C ALA A 593 -7.09 -9.46 10.00
N ASP A 594 -7.46 -9.44 8.71
CA ASP A 594 -7.54 -10.63 7.88
C ASP A 594 -6.62 -10.58 6.64
N ASP A 595 -5.78 -9.56 6.54
CA ASP A 595 -4.86 -9.32 5.40
C ASP A 595 -5.60 -9.25 4.05
N GLU A 596 -6.82 -8.75 4.04
CA GLU A 596 -7.65 -8.61 2.83
C GLU A 596 -7.36 -7.30 2.09
N PRO A 597 -6.98 -7.34 0.81
CA PRO A 597 -6.81 -6.14 0.01
C PRO A 597 -8.09 -5.32 -0.09
N MET A 598 -7.99 -4.00 0.05
CA MET A 598 -9.13 -3.09 -0.17
C MET A 598 -9.40 -2.89 -1.66
N LEU A 599 -8.36 -2.55 -2.43
CA LEU A 599 -8.41 -2.52 -3.90
C LEU A 599 -8.02 -3.89 -4.45
N ARG A 600 -8.77 -4.38 -5.43
CA ARG A 600 -8.61 -5.73 -5.95
C ARG A 600 -8.69 -5.72 -7.47
N PRO A 601 -7.69 -6.30 -8.18
CA PRO A 601 -7.89 -6.60 -9.60
C PRO A 601 -9.09 -7.51 -9.78
N THR A 602 -9.76 -7.41 -10.90
CA THR A 602 -10.97 -8.20 -11.15
C THR A 602 -10.72 -9.71 -11.09
N PHE A 603 -9.51 -10.17 -11.40
CA PHE A 603 -9.15 -11.59 -11.31
C PHE A 603 -8.97 -12.10 -9.87
N LEU A 604 -8.75 -11.22 -8.89
CA LEU A 604 -8.33 -11.66 -7.55
C LEU A 604 -9.34 -12.62 -6.90
N ASP A 605 -10.62 -12.39 -7.14
CA ASP A 605 -11.72 -13.24 -6.66
C ASP A 605 -12.35 -14.10 -7.78
N HIS A 606 -11.84 -14.00 -9.02
CA HIS A 606 -12.43 -14.64 -10.20
C HIS A 606 -11.36 -15.23 -11.13
N GLU A 607 -10.35 -15.91 -10.56
CA GLU A 607 -9.20 -16.43 -11.34
C GLU A 607 -9.60 -17.51 -12.36
N HIS A 608 -10.73 -18.16 -12.21
CA HIS A 608 -11.27 -19.12 -13.18
C HIS A 608 -11.74 -18.45 -14.48
N ASP A 609 -12.00 -17.15 -14.45
CA ASP A 609 -12.41 -16.37 -15.63
C ASP A 609 -11.21 -15.74 -16.32
N ALA A 610 -10.76 -16.33 -17.41
CA ALA A 610 -9.58 -15.89 -18.17
C ALA A 610 -9.69 -14.44 -18.68
N GLN A 611 -10.89 -13.92 -18.88
CA GLN A 611 -11.08 -12.51 -19.33
C GLN A 611 -10.65 -11.50 -18.27
N THR A 612 -10.72 -11.87 -16.98
CA THR A 612 -10.34 -10.98 -15.88
C THR A 612 -8.83 -10.67 -15.84
N PHE A 613 -8.01 -11.46 -16.52
CA PHE A 613 -6.56 -11.22 -16.62
C PHE A 613 -6.17 -10.27 -17.76
N LYS A 614 -7.10 -9.86 -18.59
CA LYS A 614 -6.83 -8.83 -19.59
C LYS A 614 -6.70 -7.47 -18.93
N GLU A 615 -5.75 -6.67 -19.41
CA GLU A 615 -5.63 -5.29 -18.93
C GLU A 615 -6.92 -4.54 -19.17
N CYS A 616 -7.41 -3.89 -18.14
CA CYS A 616 -8.63 -3.09 -18.18
C CYS A 616 -8.55 -1.91 -17.19
N ASP A 617 -9.57 -1.09 -17.21
CA ASP A 617 -9.68 0.07 -16.30
C ASP A 617 -10.68 -0.18 -15.16
N ASP A 618 -11.09 -1.43 -14.98
CA ASP A 618 -12.02 -1.87 -13.94
C ASP A 618 -11.26 -2.39 -12.72
N PHE A 619 -11.85 -2.24 -11.54
CA PHE A 619 -11.32 -2.84 -10.32
C PHE A 619 -12.45 -3.12 -9.33
N LEU A 620 -12.16 -3.94 -8.32
CA LEU A 620 -13.04 -4.18 -7.20
C LEU A 620 -12.58 -3.39 -5.98
N LEU A 621 -13.52 -2.72 -5.32
CA LEU A 621 -13.35 -2.16 -3.99
C LEU A 621 -14.00 -3.13 -2.99
N GLY A 622 -13.16 -3.87 -2.24
CA GLY A 622 -13.60 -5.08 -1.57
C GLY A 622 -14.00 -6.16 -2.58
N ARG A 623 -14.72 -7.17 -2.13
CA ARG A 623 -15.20 -8.25 -3.00
C ARG A 623 -16.51 -7.91 -3.71
N ASP A 624 -17.22 -6.89 -3.24
CA ASP A 624 -18.63 -6.69 -3.53
C ASP A 624 -18.90 -5.57 -4.53
N LEU A 625 -17.98 -4.60 -4.69
CA LEU A 625 -18.23 -3.41 -5.49
C LEU A 625 -17.28 -3.34 -6.69
N LEU A 626 -17.82 -3.52 -7.90
CA LEU A 626 -17.08 -3.38 -9.16
C LEU A 626 -17.17 -1.94 -9.64
N VAL A 627 -16.02 -1.29 -9.79
CA VAL A 627 -15.86 0.11 -10.19
C VAL A 627 -15.42 0.18 -11.64
N ALA A 628 -16.22 0.82 -12.49
CA ALA A 628 -15.95 0.99 -13.90
C ALA A 628 -15.76 2.47 -14.23
N SER A 629 -14.61 3.02 -13.83
CA SER A 629 -14.26 4.43 -14.03
C SER A 629 -14.21 4.80 -15.51
N VAL A 630 -14.68 6.00 -15.85
CA VAL A 630 -14.48 6.60 -17.17
C VAL A 630 -13.13 7.30 -17.19
N VAL A 631 -12.27 6.91 -18.13
CA VAL A 631 -10.89 7.36 -18.20
C VAL A 631 -10.52 7.98 -19.56
N GLU A 632 -11.53 8.30 -20.37
CA GLU A 632 -11.36 8.94 -21.68
C GLU A 632 -12.30 10.14 -21.84
N ALA A 633 -11.80 11.21 -22.45
CA ALA A 633 -12.58 12.41 -22.72
C ALA A 633 -13.78 12.12 -23.62
N GLY A 634 -14.91 12.72 -23.30
CA GLY A 634 -16.14 12.63 -24.09
C GLY A 634 -16.89 11.31 -23.96
N GLN A 635 -16.38 10.35 -23.22
CA GLN A 635 -17.03 9.05 -23.03
C GLN A 635 -18.28 9.17 -22.15
N ARG A 636 -19.42 8.68 -22.66
CA ARG A 636 -20.72 8.70 -21.98
C ARG A 636 -21.36 7.32 -21.87
N GLU A 637 -20.65 6.31 -22.29
CA GLU A 637 -20.98 4.89 -22.14
C GLU A 637 -19.74 4.15 -21.68
N ARG A 638 -19.91 3.12 -20.89
CA ARG A 638 -18.82 2.31 -20.36
C ARG A 638 -19.08 0.83 -20.61
N ARG A 639 -18.26 0.22 -21.45
CA ARG A 639 -18.25 -1.24 -21.62
C ARG A 639 -17.51 -1.87 -20.45
N VAL A 640 -18.13 -2.87 -19.82
CA VAL A 640 -17.60 -3.55 -18.64
C VAL A 640 -17.70 -5.05 -18.85
N TRP A 641 -16.61 -5.77 -18.59
CA TRP A 641 -16.67 -7.21 -18.42
C TRP A 641 -17.15 -7.53 -17.01
N LEU A 642 -18.25 -8.26 -16.88
CA LEU A 642 -18.73 -8.79 -15.62
C LEU A 642 -18.03 -10.11 -15.34
N PRO A 643 -17.15 -10.19 -14.32
CA PRO A 643 -16.49 -11.44 -13.99
C PRO A 643 -17.48 -12.59 -13.84
N ASP A 644 -17.12 -13.74 -14.38
CA ASP A 644 -17.94 -14.93 -14.26
C ASP A 644 -18.07 -15.33 -12.79
N ASN A 645 -19.29 -15.40 -12.32
CA ASN A 645 -19.64 -15.90 -11.00
C ASN A 645 -21.02 -16.58 -11.09
N GLU A 646 -21.33 -17.42 -10.13
CA GLU A 646 -22.60 -18.17 -10.11
C GLU A 646 -23.81 -17.31 -9.79
N THR A 647 -23.61 -16.10 -9.24
CA THR A 647 -24.67 -15.28 -8.65
C THR A 647 -25.06 -14.07 -9.49
N GLY A 648 -24.16 -13.57 -10.33
CA GLY A 648 -24.39 -12.37 -11.16
C GLY A 648 -24.06 -11.05 -10.45
N TRP A 649 -24.46 -9.96 -11.09
CA TRP A 649 -24.13 -8.60 -10.71
C TRP A 649 -25.39 -7.70 -10.81
N TYR A 650 -25.51 -6.74 -9.90
CA TYR A 650 -26.53 -5.69 -9.95
C TYR A 650 -25.90 -4.35 -10.34
N ASP A 651 -26.59 -3.59 -11.17
CA ASP A 651 -26.31 -2.16 -11.30
C ASP A 651 -26.62 -1.48 -9.94
N PHE A 652 -25.64 -0.75 -9.43
CA PHE A 652 -25.77 -0.09 -8.12
C PHE A 652 -26.93 0.89 -8.05
N TYR A 653 -27.23 1.58 -9.16
CA TYR A 653 -28.24 2.65 -9.21
C TYR A 653 -29.62 2.15 -9.63
N THR A 654 -29.68 1.40 -10.73
CA THR A 654 -30.95 0.93 -11.31
C THR A 654 -31.44 -0.36 -10.71
N HIS A 655 -30.56 -1.12 -10.03
CA HIS A 655 -30.81 -2.46 -9.50
C HIS A 655 -31.11 -3.51 -10.58
N ALA A 656 -30.81 -3.24 -11.85
CA ALA A 656 -30.87 -4.23 -12.91
C ALA A 656 -29.84 -5.33 -12.64
N TRP A 657 -30.24 -6.58 -12.84
CA TRP A 657 -29.40 -7.74 -12.62
C TRP A 657 -28.88 -8.29 -13.95
N TYR A 658 -27.62 -8.69 -13.96
CA TYR A 658 -26.94 -9.29 -15.10
C TYR A 658 -26.21 -10.56 -14.67
N ALA A 659 -26.23 -11.58 -15.52
CA ALA A 659 -25.36 -12.76 -15.32
C ALA A 659 -23.89 -12.36 -15.45
N GLY A 660 -23.02 -13.04 -14.71
CA GLY A 660 -21.58 -12.96 -14.91
C GLY A 660 -21.12 -13.56 -16.23
N GLY A 661 -19.85 -13.38 -16.60
CA GLY A 661 -19.25 -13.99 -17.79
C GLY A 661 -19.66 -13.31 -19.10
N GLN A 662 -19.98 -12.02 -19.08
CA GLN A 662 -20.36 -11.26 -20.27
C GLN A 662 -19.93 -9.80 -20.18
N SER A 663 -19.83 -9.15 -21.35
CA SER A 663 -19.71 -7.70 -21.43
C SER A 663 -21.08 -7.03 -21.46
N ILE A 664 -21.22 -5.94 -20.74
CA ILE A 664 -22.38 -5.06 -20.82
C ILE A 664 -21.93 -3.63 -21.13
N VAL A 665 -22.84 -2.79 -21.58
CA VAL A 665 -22.63 -1.36 -21.76
C VAL A 665 -23.52 -0.63 -20.77
N LEU A 666 -22.92 0.22 -19.95
CA LEU A 666 -23.60 1.06 -18.98
C LEU A 666 -23.58 2.52 -19.43
N ASP A 667 -24.67 3.22 -19.23
CA ASP A 667 -24.71 4.67 -19.38
C ASP A 667 -23.76 5.33 -18.36
N ALA A 668 -22.96 6.25 -18.81
CA ALA A 668 -21.99 6.97 -17.99
C ALA A 668 -22.08 8.49 -18.26
N PRO A 669 -23.22 9.13 -18.00
CA PRO A 669 -23.29 10.57 -18.04
C PRO A 669 -22.25 11.19 -17.08
N LEU A 670 -21.89 12.43 -17.29
CA LEU A 670 -20.77 13.05 -16.58
C LEU A 670 -20.88 12.95 -15.05
N GLU A 671 -22.09 13.08 -14.54
CA GLU A 671 -22.37 13.03 -13.09
C GLU A 671 -22.37 11.61 -12.47
N LYS A 672 -22.22 10.56 -13.28
CA LYS A 672 -22.38 9.17 -12.83
C LYS A 672 -21.10 8.38 -12.95
N LEU A 673 -20.66 7.78 -11.84
CA LEU A 673 -19.64 6.73 -11.80
C LEU A 673 -20.32 5.37 -11.96
N PRO A 674 -20.09 4.63 -13.04
CA PRO A 674 -20.66 3.30 -13.19
C PRO A 674 -20.17 2.34 -12.11
N LEU A 675 -21.08 1.72 -11.39
CA LEU A 675 -20.83 0.78 -10.29
C LEU A 675 -21.75 -0.43 -10.41
N LEU A 676 -21.19 -1.59 -10.09
CA LEU A 676 -21.91 -2.86 -10.04
C LEU A 676 -21.65 -3.53 -8.69
N VAL A 677 -22.66 -4.25 -8.21
CA VAL A 677 -22.59 -4.93 -6.92
C VAL A 677 -22.72 -6.43 -7.15
N ARG A 678 -21.85 -7.22 -6.57
CA ARG A 678 -21.96 -8.69 -6.61
C ARG A 678 -23.29 -9.15 -6.01
N ALA A 679 -24.01 -9.99 -6.72
CA ALA A 679 -25.20 -10.61 -6.15
C ALA A 679 -24.81 -11.53 -4.98
N GLY A 680 -25.51 -11.40 -3.86
CA GLY A 680 -25.16 -12.00 -2.58
C GLY A 680 -24.51 -11.04 -1.60
N ALA A 681 -24.18 -9.82 -2.02
CA ALA A 681 -23.57 -8.81 -1.17
C ALA A 681 -24.60 -8.10 -0.26
N GLY A 682 -24.10 -7.58 0.85
CA GLY A 682 -24.74 -6.58 1.68
C GLY A 682 -23.81 -5.40 1.88
N LEU A 683 -24.21 -4.21 1.44
CA LEU A 683 -23.43 -3.00 1.58
C LEU A 683 -23.88 -2.21 2.81
N PRO A 684 -23.03 -2.05 3.83
CA PRO A 684 -23.33 -1.14 4.92
C PRO A 684 -23.15 0.32 4.47
N LEU A 685 -24.18 1.12 4.68
CA LEU A 685 -24.25 2.50 4.23
C LEU A 685 -24.60 3.43 5.39
N SER A 686 -24.18 4.68 5.32
CA SER A 686 -24.66 5.76 6.17
C SER A 686 -25.52 6.73 5.36
N GLU A 687 -26.21 7.62 6.05
CA GLU A 687 -26.79 8.80 5.44
C GLU A 687 -25.73 9.88 5.22
N ARG A 688 -26.16 11.00 4.65
CA ARG A 688 -25.27 12.14 4.43
C ARG A 688 -24.77 12.69 5.77
N ILE A 689 -23.44 12.76 5.92
CA ILE A 689 -22.75 13.38 7.04
C ILE A 689 -21.76 14.42 6.51
N THR A 690 -21.42 15.41 7.32
CA THR A 690 -20.48 16.48 6.96
C THR A 690 -19.02 16.09 7.24
N HIS A 691 -18.82 15.21 8.20
CA HIS A 691 -17.53 14.66 8.60
C HIS A 691 -17.77 13.42 9.47
N VAL A 692 -16.74 12.62 9.67
CA VAL A 692 -16.80 11.45 10.56
C VAL A 692 -16.98 11.91 12.01
N SER A 693 -18.03 11.42 12.66
CA SER A 693 -18.33 11.68 14.05
C SER A 693 -19.16 10.54 14.62
N ALA A 694 -18.63 9.87 15.64
CA ALA A 694 -19.33 8.76 16.30
C ALA A 694 -20.70 9.18 16.88
N GLU A 695 -20.82 10.41 17.35
CA GLU A 695 -22.05 10.94 17.95
C GLU A 695 -23.12 11.34 16.92
N LYS A 696 -22.69 11.82 15.75
CA LYS A 696 -23.57 12.33 14.69
C LYS A 696 -23.96 11.26 13.68
N ASP A 697 -23.30 10.13 13.67
CA ASP A 697 -23.58 8.99 12.79
C ASP A 697 -24.75 8.15 13.36
N THR A 698 -25.95 8.70 13.26
CA THR A 698 -27.15 8.18 13.92
C THR A 698 -27.95 7.20 13.08
N THR A 699 -27.52 6.91 11.86
CA THR A 699 -28.21 6.02 10.93
C THR A 699 -27.28 4.98 10.35
N ARG A 700 -27.79 3.76 10.16
CA ARG A 700 -27.07 2.70 9.47
C ARG A 700 -28.03 1.87 8.64
N GLU A 701 -27.67 1.62 7.39
CA GLU A 701 -28.39 0.78 6.46
C GLU A 701 -27.52 -0.39 6.02
N LEU A 702 -28.07 -1.58 5.95
CA LEU A 702 -27.51 -2.71 5.24
C LEU A 702 -28.34 -2.94 3.98
N LYS A 703 -27.82 -2.54 2.83
CA LYS A 703 -28.48 -2.74 1.54
C LYS A 703 -28.09 -4.09 0.98
N LEU A 704 -29.05 -5.00 0.94
CA LEU A 704 -28.86 -6.35 0.43
C LEU A 704 -29.01 -6.38 -1.09
N PHE A 705 -28.23 -7.21 -1.74
CA PHE A 705 -28.29 -7.53 -3.16
C PHE A 705 -28.44 -9.06 -3.31
N PRO A 706 -29.63 -9.62 -3.09
CA PRO A 706 -29.81 -11.05 -2.93
C PRO A 706 -29.52 -11.82 -4.23
N VAL A 707 -29.04 -13.06 -4.10
CA VAL A 707 -28.94 -13.95 -5.25
C VAL A 707 -30.31 -14.18 -5.86
N LYS A 708 -30.41 -14.33 -7.18
CA LYS A 708 -31.71 -14.50 -7.89
C LYS A 708 -32.38 -15.82 -7.60
N GLY A 709 -31.66 -16.85 -7.29
CA GLY A 709 -32.17 -18.17 -6.96
C GLY A 709 -31.98 -18.55 -5.50
N VAL A 710 -31.65 -19.80 -5.27
CA VAL A 710 -31.34 -20.35 -3.95
C VAL A 710 -29.84 -20.13 -3.70
N GLY A 711 -29.49 -19.64 -2.51
CA GLY A 711 -28.09 -19.45 -2.13
C GLY A 711 -27.95 -18.88 -0.74
N THR A 712 -26.74 -19.05 -0.20
CA THR A 712 -26.36 -18.52 1.11
C THR A 712 -25.09 -17.70 0.97
N THR A 713 -25.10 -16.48 1.51
CA THR A 713 -23.95 -15.57 1.52
C THR A 713 -23.79 -14.95 2.90
N THR A 714 -22.58 -14.50 3.18
CA THR A 714 -22.23 -13.90 4.48
C THR A 714 -21.51 -12.58 4.29
N GLY A 715 -21.49 -11.77 5.33
CA GLY A 715 -20.72 -10.53 5.35
C GLY A 715 -20.53 -9.99 6.76
N LEU A 716 -19.88 -8.86 6.82
CA LEU A 716 -19.49 -8.21 8.07
C LEU A 716 -19.71 -6.70 7.94
N LEU A 717 -20.16 -6.10 9.03
CA LEU A 717 -20.06 -4.69 9.33
C LEU A 717 -19.23 -4.54 10.61
N PHE A 718 -18.15 -3.80 10.54
CA PHE A 718 -17.34 -3.43 11.69
C PHE A 718 -17.61 -1.99 12.10
N GLU A 719 -17.85 -1.78 13.39
CA GLU A 719 -18.05 -0.45 13.98
C GLU A 719 -17.23 -0.31 15.27
N ASP A 720 -16.71 0.88 15.50
CA ASP A 720 -16.17 1.32 16.80
C ASP A 720 -16.30 2.85 16.91
N ASP A 721 -15.64 3.47 17.88
CA ASP A 721 -15.67 4.94 18.02
C ASP A 721 -14.90 5.69 16.92
N GLY A 722 -14.19 4.97 16.06
CA GLY A 722 -13.43 5.50 14.93
C GLY A 722 -12.05 6.05 15.26
N GLU A 723 -11.65 6.09 16.50
CA GLU A 723 -10.39 6.77 16.93
C GLU A 723 -9.57 5.99 17.95
N SER A 724 -10.20 5.34 18.93
CA SER A 724 -9.49 4.77 20.07
C SER A 724 -9.00 3.33 19.81
N TRP A 725 -8.25 2.82 20.79
CA TRP A 725 -7.80 1.43 20.85
C TRP A 725 -8.82 0.49 21.49
N GLY A 726 -10.05 0.98 21.75
CA GLY A 726 -11.09 0.22 22.46
C GLY A 726 -11.38 -1.15 21.86
N TYR A 727 -11.24 -1.31 20.54
CA TYR A 727 -11.45 -2.59 19.87
C TYR A 727 -10.54 -3.72 20.38
N LEU A 728 -9.34 -3.40 20.90
CA LEU A 728 -8.43 -4.39 21.48
C LEU A 728 -8.99 -5.03 22.74
N ASN A 729 -9.91 -4.36 23.42
CA ASN A 729 -10.57 -4.80 24.66
C ASN A 729 -12.06 -5.16 24.44
N GLY A 730 -12.47 -5.37 23.19
CA GLY A 730 -13.86 -5.73 22.87
C GLY A 730 -14.81 -4.56 22.70
N ASN A 731 -14.35 -3.31 22.93
CA ASN A 731 -15.17 -2.12 22.68
C ASN A 731 -15.21 -1.77 21.18
N ALA A 732 -15.79 -2.67 20.43
CA ALA A 732 -16.12 -2.57 19.02
C ALA A 732 -17.39 -3.39 18.78
N LEU A 733 -17.92 -3.34 17.58
CA LEU A 733 -19.11 -4.06 17.19
C LEU A 733 -18.83 -4.79 15.89
N TRP A 734 -18.91 -6.11 15.92
CA TRP A 734 -18.85 -6.97 14.74
C TRP A 734 -20.25 -7.46 14.45
N VAL A 735 -20.90 -6.89 13.43
CA VAL A 735 -22.20 -7.31 12.96
C VAL A 735 -21.98 -8.32 11.83
N GLU A 736 -22.03 -9.58 12.16
CA GLU A 736 -21.92 -10.68 11.20
C GLU A 736 -23.31 -11.04 10.70
N TRP A 737 -23.45 -11.21 9.40
CA TRP A 737 -24.73 -11.57 8.83
C TRP A 737 -24.62 -12.74 7.85
N GLU A 738 -25.68 -13.54 7.80
CA GLU A 738 -25.90 -14.61 6.83
C GLU A 738 -27.22 -14.36 6.10
N MET A 739 -27.16 -14.27 4.79
CA MET A 739 -28.34 -14.11 3.94
C MET A 739 -28.62 -15.42 3.24
N VAL A 740 -29.77 -16.02 3.56
CA VAL A 740 -30.27 -17.25 2.94
C VAL A 740 -31.44 -16.89 2.03
N CYS A 741 -31.24 -17.12 0.74
CA CYS A 741 -32.26 -16.84 -0.29
C CYS A 741 -32.89 -18.15 -0.78
N ASP A 742 -34.19 -18.14 -0.96
CA ASP A 742 -34.95 -19.18 -1.66
C ASP A 742 -35.95 -18.54 -2.67
N GLY A 743 -36.79 -19.32 -3.27
CA GLY A 743 -37.77 -18.84 -4.28
C GLY A 743 -38.82 -17.89 -3.73
N ALA A 744 -39.06 -17.86 -2.42
CA ALA A 744 -40.14 -17.11 -1.77
C ALA A 744 -39.65 -16.09 -0.74
N SER A 745 -38.48 -16.30 -0.16
CA SER A 745 -38.01 -15.50 0.96
C SER A 745 -36.51 -15.16 0.90
N ILE A 746 -36.17 -14.08 1.60
CA ILE A 746 -34.80 -13.66 1.91
C ILE A 746 -34.72 -13.63 3.43
N ASN A 747 -33.96 -14.55 4.00
CA ASN A 747 -33.78 -14.65 5.44
C ASN A 747 -32.40 -14.14 5.83
N LEU A 748 -32.36 -13.01 6.52
CA LEU A 748 -31.14 -12.41 7.07
C LEU A 748 -31.01 -12.79 8.54
N LYS A 749 -29.98 -13.54 8.87
CA LYS A 749 -29.57 -13.80 10.24
C LYS A 749 -28.49 -12.79 10.60
N VAL A 750 -28.69 -12.07 11.68
CA VAL A 750 -27.75 -11.08 12.21
C VAL A 750 -27.26 -11.57 13.56
N ASN A 751 -25.96 -11.70 13.69
CA ASN A 751 -25.26 -12.04 14.93
C ASN A 751 -24.28 -10.92 15.26
N VAL A 752 -24.28 -10.49 16.52
CA VAL A 752 -23.48 -9.37 16.97
C VAL A 752 -22.57 -9.80 18.11
N ARG A 753 -21.33 -9.40 18.06
CA ARG A 753 -20.39 -9.54 19.19
C ARG A 753 -19.66 -8.21 19.41
N GLY A 754 -19.19 -8.03 20.66
CA GLY A 754 -18.56 -6.80 21.13
C GLY A 754 -19.51 -5.90 21.90
N ASP A 755 -18.95 -4.90 22.59
CA ASP A 755 -19.67 -4.11 23.58
C ASP A 755 -19.86 -2.64 23.17
N TYR A 756 -19.42 -2.24 21.98
CA TYR A 756 -19.56 -0.88 21.50
C TYR A 756 -21.03 -0.55 21.20
N CYS A 757 -21.48 0.59 21.71
CA CYS A 757 -22.83 1.11 21.47
C CYS A 757 -22.77 2.31 20.51
N PRO A 758 -23.06 2.12 19.21
CA PRO A 758 -23.07 3.22 18.25
C PRO A 758 -24.24 4.18 18.49
N ALA A 759 -24.16 5.37 17.91
CA ALA A 759 -25.24 6.36 17.98
C ALA A 759 -26.49 5.90 17.24
N TRP A 760 -26.36 5.11 16.17
CA TRP A 760 -27.50 4.46 15.53
C TRP A 760 -28.06 3.32 16.40
N LYS A 761 -29.39 3.18 16.43
CA LYS A 761 -30.07 2.20 17.29
C LYS A 761 -30.69 1.03 16.54
N ALA A 762 -30.83 1.18 15.25
CA ALA A 762 -31.36 0.13 14.38
C ALA A 762 -30.55 0.08 13.08
N LEU A 763 -30.27 -1.14 12.64
CA LEU A 763 -29.75 -1.42 11.31
C LEU A 763 -30.95 -1.59 10.36
N LYS A 764 -31.15 -0.59 9.51
CA LYS A 764 -32.18 -0.66 8.47
C LYS A 764 -31.73 -1.65 7.40
N VAL A 765 -32.59 -2.55 6.99
CA VAL A 765 -32.30 -3.52 5.93
C VAL A 765 -33.15 -3.18 4.72
N SER A 766 -32.52 -2.99 3.57
CA SER A 766 -33.21 -2.65 2.33
C SER A 766 -32.92 -3.65 1.22
N LEU A 767 -33.81 -3.76 0.26
CA LEU A 767 -33.71 -4.64 -0.90
C LEU A 767 -33.69 -3.84 -2.20
N PRO A 768 -33.20 -4.41 -3.31
CA PRO A 768 -33.27 -3.77 -4.61
C PRO A 768 -34.70 -3.49 -5.03
N ALA A 769 -34.90 -2.44 -5.80
CA ALA A 769 -36.21 -2.12 -6.38
C ALA A 769 -36.75 -3.31 -7.21
N GLY A 770 -37.98 -3.66 -7.01
CA GLY A 770 -38.64 -4.76 -7.73
C GLY A 770 -38.44 -6.16 -7.12
N GLU A 771 -37.66 -6.28 -6.04
CA GLU A 771 -37.60 -7.55 -5.29
C GLU A 771 -38.97 -7.86 -4.63
N LYS A 772 -39.47 -9.07 -4.87
CA LYS A 772 -40.79 -9.46 -4.42
C LYS A 772 -40.80 -10.49 -3.30
N ARG A 773 -39.64 -11.07 -3.00
CA ARG A 773 -39.52 -12.07 -1.94
C ARG A 773 -39.67 -11.43 -0.57
N THR A 774 -40.25 -12.21 0.35
CA THR A 774 -40.45 -11.73 1.72
C THR A 774 -39.11 -11.63 2.46
N LEU A 775 -38.79 -10.45 2.98
CA LEU A 775 -37.65 -10.23 3.84
C LEU A 775 -37.97 -10.64 5.28
N ARG A 776 -37.11 -11.47 5.86
CA ARG A 776 -37.13 -11.82 7.27
C ARG A 776 -35.79 -11.54 7.91
N VAL A 777 -35.82 -10.86 9.05
CA VAL A 777 -34.63 -10.59 9.85
C VAL A 777 -34.76 -11.35 11.17
N ASN A 778 -33.80 -12.30 11.38
CA ASN A 778 -33.87 -13.24 12.52
C ASN A 778 -35.21 -13.94 12.66
N GLY A 779 -35.75 -14.42 11.53
CA GLY A 779 -37.02 -15.18 11.46
C GLY A 779 -38.30 -14.36 11.51
N ILE A 780 -38.20 -13.05 11.69
CA ILE A 780 -39.34 -12.13 11.77
C ILE A 780 -39.44 -11.31 10.48
N GLU A 781 -40.63 -11.22 9.91
CA GLU A 781 -40.88 -10.37 8.76
C GLU A 781 -40.78 -8.89 9.17
N ARG A 782 -39.66 -8.28 8.84
CA ARG A 782 -39.34 -6.88 9.13
C ARG A 782 -38.18 -6.39 8.28
N SER A 783 -37.99 -5.07 8.19
CA SER A 783 -36.93 -4.41 7.42
C SER A 783 -35.87 -3.71 8.29
N GLU A 784 -35.77 -4.12 9.56
CA GLU A 784 -34.79 -3.58 10.48
C GLU A 784 -34.36 -4.62 11.52
N TRP A 785 -33.19 -4.44 12.03
CA TRP A 785 -32.65 -5.14 13.19
C TRP A 785 -32.35 -4.13 14.29
N VAL A 786 -32.81 -4.31 15.47
CA VAL A 786 -32.62 -3.41 16.61
C VAL A 786 -31.44 -3.91 17.44
N LEU A 787 -30.51 -3.00 17.72
CA LEU A 787 -29.28 -3.27 18.49
C LEU A 787 -29.61 -3.54 19.96
#